data_6733c3f3f14e0200599428bce6ab781c
#
_entry.id   6733c3f3f14e0200599428bce6ab781c
#
_cell.length_a   1.000
_cell.length_b   1.000
_cell.length_c   1.000
_cell.angle_alpha   90.00
_cell.angle_beta   90.00
_cell.angle_gamma   90.00
#
_symmetry.space_group_name_H-M   'P 1'
#
loop_
_entity.id
_entity.type
_entity.pdbx_description
1 polymer ?
#
loop_
_entity_poly.entity_id
_entity_poly.type
_entity_poly.pdbx_seq_one_letter_code
_entity_poly.pdbx_strand_id
1 'polypeptide(L)'
;MDNENNYERFNANIDQGLTNEQVELRVKQKLVNKSQQAFGKTYTEIIVSNVFSFFNVLLYVIAGVMIYFRLFTGMFFVVVLLSNTIVGLCEDIKARKLLSKLRLITQPKATVIRDGQQIEIPVEEVVLDDIIYIEKDTQICVDGIILQGEVGINESFITGEAINVFKGVEKEVFSGTFVASGSAYIRANKVGKECLANDLQSKANQFKRSPSEILRSLKKLFLVIGIVVISMAVFMLTTFLVKGKLNPDDPGSLRASVESITGAMVGMIPSGLYLLTSAALAMGVIGLSKKKAQVQDFYSVEMLARVDTLCVDKTGTITDGNLVVKKVIPLSAKYTDAMIAQNIANVIRATNDKNATAKALLKEFDLEITAGVVVALPFSSENKYSGASFKGGKTLIIGAPEFMPMKNKAGVIKRCEEYTKDGYRVIVLGEGKELIKDNKYTGELEPVALIVIKDHIREDALETFAWFKQNGVDIKVISGDSARTVSAIAAEAGISNADKYISLEGMSNEQVKEIATQYTVFGRVTPEQKEVLVIALKEAKHTVAMTGDGVNDILALKRSDCSIAMASGADAAKNISHIILIDSNFSRLPAVVDEGRRVVNNLQRTASLFVTKTFFIFMITLVFTIATIVNKDIHYPFITNHLYLWEIFTTGFAAFALAMEKNSERIHGHFLSNVFKKAIPAAVVLVSSVLLIFLFYLLQEKGLANFGIYNRGCAIAMSVITFSVLGIVCLYRVCSPLDKYRAVVLACSAVVNAVALILSAIFTYKLGHVEQRMLRIPFNDMSGPAYLTMAIIIIVYAALYLYIYRLIEIKKGEHVKE
;
A
#
# COMPACT_ATOMS: atom_id res chain seq x y z
N MET A 1 33.40 27.24 -2.18
CA MET A 1 34.46 26.86 -3.10
C MET A 1 33.79 26.21 -4.30
N ASP A 2 33.62 27.04 -5.32
CA ASP A 2 32.89 26.73 -6.54
C ASP A 2 33.75 25.85 -7.44
N ASN A 3 33.41 24.59 -7.52
CA ASN A 3 33.90 23.75 -8.63
C ASN A 3 32.95 24.01 -9.81
N GLU A 4 33.17 25.08 -10.56
CA GLU A 4 32.69 25.19 -11.92
C GLU A 4 33.40 24.11 -12.77
N ASN A 5 32.77 22.96 -12.92
CA ASN A 5 33.16 21.97 -13.92
C ASN A 5 32.93 22.61 -15.29
N ASN A 6 33.99 23.09 -15.90
CA ASN A 6 34.01 23.80 -17.16
C ASN A 6 33.83 22.79 -18.34
N TYR A 7 32.60 22.33 -18.53
CA TYR A 7 32.24 21.53 -19.71
C TYR A 7 31.85 22.48 -20.83
N GLU A 8 32.45 22.27 -22.02
CA GLU A 8 32.06 22.99 -23.23
C GLU A 8 30.56 22.73 -23.51
N ARG A 9 29.74 23.79 -23.54
CA ARG A 9 28.27 23.70 -23.75
C ARG A 9 28.00 23.51 -25.24
N PHE A 10 27.02 22.61 -25.53
CA PHE A 10 26.53 22.47 -26.89
C PHE A 10 25.36 23.46 -27.12
N ASN A 11 25.50 24.32 -28.14
CA ASN A 11 24.41 25.21 -28.55
C ASN A 11 23.55 24.50 -29.59
N ALA A 12 22.76 23.52 -29.15
CA ALA A 12 21.81 22.82 -30.00
C ALA A 12 20.70 23.75 -30.47
N ASN A 13 20.32 23.68 -31.77
CA ASN A 13 19.17 24.38 -32.32
C ASN A 13 17.90 23.58 -32.07
N ILE A 14 16.77 24.27 -31.94
CA ILE A 14 15.44 23.65 -31.68
C ILE A 14 15.07 22.65 -32.80
N ASP A 15 15.44 22.96 -34.06
CA ASP A 15 15.10 22.11 -35.20
C ASP A 15 15.92 20.81 -35.26
N GLN A 16 17.12 20.79 -34.70
CA GLN A 16 18.06 19.68 -34.86
C GLN A 16 18.32 18.94 -33.52
N GLY A 17 18.29 19.65 -32.40
CA GLY A 17 18.62 19.09 -31.08
C GLY A 17 20.09 18.63 -31.01
N LEU A 18 20.37 17.73 -30.06
CA LEU A 18 21.68 17.08 -29.94
C LEU A 18 21.80 15.92 -30.92
N THR A 19 23.01 15.72 -31.48
CA THR A 19 23.33 14.50 -32.24
C THR A 19 23.60 13.32 -31.31
N ASN A 20 23.44 12.08 -31.82
CA ASN A 20 23.70 10.88 -31.03
C ASN A 20 25.14 10.84 -30.50
N GLU A 21 26.14 11.33 -31.24
CA GLU A 21 27.52 11.42 -30.78
C GLU A 21 27.68 12.38 -29.60
N GLN A 22 26.99 13.53 -29.61
CA GLN A 22 26.97 14.48 -28.50
C GLN A 22 26.29 13.89 -27.26
N VAL A 23 25.19 13.17 -27.43
CA VAL A 23 24.52 12.46 -26.35
C VAL A 23 25.41 11.42 -25.71
N GLU A 24 26.10 10.57 -26.52
CA GLU A 24 27.06 9.59 -25.98
C GLU A 24 28.22 10.26 -25.23
N LEU A 25 28.71 11.41 -25.73
CA LEU A 25 29.74 12.17 -25.03
C LEU A 25 29.24 12.62 -23.63
N ARG A 26 28.01 13.18 -23.54
CA ARG A 26 27.39 13.58 -22.25
C ARG A 26 27.19 12.39 -21.30
N VAL A 27 26.81 11.23 -21.84
CA VAL A 27 26.70 9.98 -21.07
C VAL A 27 28.06 9.54 -20.52
N LYS A 28 29.13 9.57 -21.33
CA LYS A 28 30.49 9.26 -20.87
C LYS A 28 30.98 10.24 -19.80
N GLN A 29 30.64 11.51 -19.93
CA GLN A 29 30.92 12.56 -18.93
C GLN A 29 30.06 12.45 -17.65
N LYS A 30 29.09 11.51 -17.57
CA LYS A 30 28.13 11.36 -16.48
C LYS A 30 27.20 12.56 -16.30
N LEU A 31 26.99 13.36 -17.32
CA LEU A 31 26.06 14.51 -17.33
C LEU A 31 24.68 14.08 -17.78
N VAL A 32 24.10 13.14 -17.03
CA VAL A 32 22.81 12.51 -17.30
C VAL A 32 21.89 12.73 -16.09
N ASN A 33 20.61 12.90 -16.34
CA ASN A 33 19.59 13.13 -15.28
C ASN A 33 19.27 11.85 -14.49
N LYS A 34 20.30 11.15 -13.99
CA LYS A 34 20.12 9.97 -13.16
C LYS A 34 19.71 10.34 -11.75
N SER A 35 18.52 9.92 -11.34
CA SER A 35 18.10 9.95 -9.94
C SER A 35 18.96 8.99 -9.11
N GLN A 36 19.48 9.44 -7.96
CA GLN A 36 20.19 8.57 -7.01
C GLN A 36 19.28 7.70 -6.16
N GLN A 37 17.98 7.82 -6.30
CA GLN A 37 17.06 6.97 -5.53
C GLN A 37 16.99 5.57 -6.15
N ALA A 38 17.85 4.68 -5.64
CA ALA A 38 17.64 3.24 -5.79
C ALA A 38 16.34 2.87 -5.08
N PHE A 39 15.28 2.63 -5.86
CA PHE A 39 14.03 2.12 -5.30
C PHE A 39 14.24 0.69 -4.78
N GLY A 40 14.05 0.50 -3.47
CA GLY A 40 14.21 -0.78 -2.80
C GLY A 40 15.65 -1.06 -2.36
N LYS A 41 15.81 -2.14 -1.62
CA LYS A 41 17.11 -2.60 -1.13
C LYS A 41 18.02 -3.00 -2.29
N THR A 42 19.29 -2.70 -2.20
CA THR A 42 20.31 -3.24 -3.10
C THR A 42 20.46 -4.76 -2.91
N TYR A 43 21.07 -5.47 -3.86
CA TYR A 43 21.33 -6.92 -3.67
C TYR A 43 22.18 -7.19 -2.44
N THR A 44 23.17 -6.33 -2.17
CA THR A 44 24.01 -6.42 -0.99
C THR A 44 23.19 -6.23 0.29
N GLU A 45 22.31 -5.23 0.34
CA GLU A 45 21.43 -4.99 1.48
C GLU A 45 20.42 -6.14 1.70
N ILE A 46 19.93 -6.76 0.62
CA ILE A 46 19.08 -7.95 0.70
C ILE A 46 19.85 -9.09 1.34
N ILE A 47 21.07 -9.38 0.90
CA ILE A 47 21.90 -10.44 1.45
C ILE A 47 22.20 -10.16 2.93
N VAL A 48 22.73 -8.99 3.23
CA VAL A 48 23.10 -8.61 4.61
C VAL A 48 21.89 -8.64 5.55
N SER A 49 20.74 -8.10 5.13
CA SER A 49 19.55 -8.07 5.99
C SER A 49 18.92 -9.44 6.25
N ASN A 50 19.06 -10.40 5.32
CA ASN A 50 18.55 -11.76 5.50
C ASN A 50 19.55 -12.68 6.22
N VAL A 51 20.85 -12.56 5.95
CA VAL A 51 21.88 -13.39 6.57
C VAL A 51 22.21 -12.91 7.98
N PHE A 52 22.43 -11.62 8.16
CA PHE A 52 22.84 -11.02 9.44
C PHE A 52 21.69 -10.31 10.17
N SER A 53 20.48 -10.89 10.11
CA SER A 53 19.42 -10.40 10.98
C SER A 53 19.79 -10.62 12.45
N PHE A 54 19.28 -9.78 13.36
CA PHE A 54 19.60 -9.87 14.79
C PHE A 54 19.40 -11.28 15.36
N PHE A 55 18.32 -11.95 15.03
CA PHE A 55 18.06 -13.31 15.51
C PHE A 55 18.94 -14.35 14.83
N ASN A 56 19.29 -14.18 13.56
CA ASN A 56 20.19 -15.10 12.88
C ASN A 56 21.59 -15.08 13.53
N VAL A 57 22.10 -13.86 13.83
CA VAL A 57 23.37 -13.71 14.53
C VAL A 57 23.34 -14.42 15.90
N LEU A 58 22.25 -14.24 16.67
CA LEU A 58 22.07 -14.91 17.93
C LEU A 58 22.04 -16.45 17.79
N LEU A 59 21.32 -16.96 16.77
CA LEU A 59 21.26 -18.38 16.46
C LEU A 59 22.62 -18.95 15.99
N TYR A 60 23.43 -18.15 15.25
CA TYR A 60 24.81 -18.57 14.90
C TYR A 60 25.69 -18.70 16.14
N VAL A 61 25.56 -17.78 17.10
CA VAL A 61 26.30 -17.89 18.37
C VAL A 61 25.86 -19.14 19.12
N ILE A 62 24.57 -19.42 19.25
CA ILE A 62 24.05 -20.63 19.90
C ILE A 62 24.55 -21.88 19.17
N ALA A 63 24.54 -21.91 17.83
CA ALA A 63 25.06 -23.02 17.06
C ALA A 63 26.54 -23.24 17.31
N GLY A 64 27.36 -22.19 17.40
CA GLY A 64 28.77 -22.26 17.76
C GLY A 64 29.00 -22.87 19.14
N VAL A 65 28.22 -22.44 20.13
CA VAL A 65 28.26 -23.03 21.48
C VAL A 65 27.90 -24.52 21.44
N MET A 66 26.82 -24.89 20.70
CA MET A 66 26.42 -26.30 20.61
C MET A 66 27.46 -27.18 19.89
N ILE A 67 28.13 -26.64 18.85
CA ILE A 67 29.25 -27.34 18.17
C ILE A 67 30.40 -27.56 19.13
N TYR A 68 30.80 -26.53 19.88
CA TYR A 68 31.87 -26.64 20.88
C TYR A 68 31.60 -27.74 21.89
N PHE A 69 30.38 -27.83 22.42
CA PHE A 69 29.96 -28.88 23.36
C PHE A 69 29.52 -30.18 22.66
N ARG A 70 29.66 -30.32 21.35
CA ARG A 70 29.29 -31.51 20.56
C ARG A 70 27.81 -31.93 20.71
N LEU A 71 26.89 -30.95 20.81
CA LEU A 71 25.43 -31.14 20.97
C LEU A 71 24.70 -31.18 19.62
N PHE A 72 25.19 -32.01 18.70
CA PHE A 72 24.71 -32.06 17.29
C PHE A 72 23.23 -32.44 17.15
N THR A 73 22.70 -33.25 18.07
CA THR A 73 21.31 -33.73 18.03
C THR A 73 20.27 -32.60 18.17
N GLY A 74 20.63 -31.51 18.86
CA GLY A 74 19.77 -30.33 19.04
C GLY A 74 19.87 -29.28 17.91
N MET A 75 20.69 -29.51 16.89
CA MET A 75 21.04 -28.49 15.89
C MET A 75 20.10 -28.44 14.67
N PHE A 76 18.98 -29.16 14.68
CA PHE A 76 18.04 -29.13 13.54
C PHE A 76 17.51 -27.71 13.26
N PHE A 77 17.49 -26.81 14.25
CA PHE A 77 17.14 -25.42 14.04
C PHE A 77 18.05 -24.69 13.02
N VAL A 78 19.30 -25.17 12.83
CA VAL A 78 20.22 -24.64 11.81
C VAL A 78 19.69 -24.93 10.42
N VAL A 79 19.06 -26.08 10.17
CA VAL A 79 18.41 -26.39 8.89
C VAL A 79 17.23 -25.43 8.66
N VAL A 80 16.43 -25.19 9.70
CA VAL A 80 15.32 -24.24 9.65
C VAL A 80 15.85 -22.81 9.38
N LEU A 81 16.93 -22.42 10.07
CA LEU A 81 17.58 -21.12 9.90
C LEU A 81 18.08 -20.91 8.47
N LEU A 82 18.79 -21.89 7.91
CA LEU A 82 19.29 -21.84 6.52
C LEU A 82 18.14 -21.81 5.52
N SER A 83 17.13 -22.66 5.70
CA SER A 83 15.94 -22.68 4.86
C SER A 83 15.22 -21.34 4.87
N ASN A 84 15.01 -20.73 6.05
CA ASN A 84 14.40 -19.43 6.20
C ASN A 84 15.23 -18.33 5.51
N THR A 85 16.54 -18.36 5.63
CA THR A 85 17.44 -17.40 4.97
C THR A 85 17.37 -17.52 3.45
N ILE A 86 17.38 -18.74 2.91
CA ILE A 86 17.29 -18.99 1.46
C ILE A 86 15.94 -18.52 0.92
N VAL A 87 14.84 -18.89 1.59
CA VAL A 87 13.49 -18.46 1.18
C VAL A 87 13.38 -16.94 1.22
N GLY A 88 13.85 -16.30 2.30
CA GLY A 88 13.84 -14.82 2.42
C GLY A 88 14.63 -14.13 1.31
N LEU A 89 15.82 -14.63 0.98
CA LEU A 89 16.63 -14.15 -0.15
C LEU A 89 15.88 -14.27 -1.49
N CYS A 90 15.30 -15.45 -1.74
CA CYS A 90 14.55 -15.71 -2.98
C CYS A 90 13.34 -14.77 -3.13
N GLU A 91 12.60 -14.53 -2.04
CA GLU A 91 11.41 -13.68 -2.04
C GLU A 91 11.78 -12.19 -2.19
N ASP A 92 12.77 -11.69 -1.45
CA ASP A 92 13.22 -10.29 -1.58
C ASP A 92 13.77 -10.02 -2.99
N ILE A 93 14.49 -10.99 -3.60
CA ILE A 93 14.99 -10.88 -4.98
C ILE A 93 13.82 -10.86 -5.99
N LYS A 94 12.82 -11.75 -5.82
CA LYS A 94 11.62 -11.78 -6.68
C LYS A 94 10.83 -10.47 -6.57
N ALA A 95 10.61 -9.99 -5.35
CA ALA A 95 9.91 -8.72 -5.09
C ALA A 95 10.65 -7.55 -5.76
N ARG A 96 11.98 -7.48 -5.61
CA ARG A 96 12.81 -6.46 -6.28
C ARG A 96 12.70 -6.50 -7.80
N LYS A 97 12.82 -7.70 -8.40
CA LYS A 97 12.69 -7.85 -9.87
C LYS A 97 11.32 -7.41 -10.37
N LEU A 98 10.25 -7.71 -9.62
CA LEU A 98 8.90 -7.31 -9.97
C LEU A 98 8.72 -5.79 -9.88
N LEU A 99 9.15 -5.18 -8.77
CA LEU A 99 9.10 -3.72 -8.59
C LEU A 99 9.89 -2.99 -9.69
N SER A 100 11.06 -3.51 -10.06
CA SER A 100 11.87 -2.96 -11.16
C SER A 100 11.14 -3.02 -12.51
N LYS A 101 10.47 -4.15 -12.83
CA LYS A 101 9.69 -4.27 -14.07
C LYS A 101 8.48 -3.33 -14.11
N LEU A 102 7.79 -3.17 -12.97
CA LEU A 102 6.63 -2.27 -12.88
C LEU A 102 7.05 -0.81 -13.05
N ARG A 103 8.21 -0.43 -12.53
CA ARG A 103 8.76 0.92 -12.69
C ARG A 103 8.98 1.28 -14.17
N LEU A 104 9.48 0.36 -14.99
CA LEU A 104 9.69 0.60 -16.42
C LEU A 104 8.38 0.96 -17.16
N ILE A 105 7.25 0.50 -16.69
CA ILE A 105 5.92 0.76 -17.30
C ILE A 105 5.41 2.16 -16.93
N THR A 106 5.74 2.67 -15.75
CA THR A 106 5.25 3.95 -15.21
C THR A 106 6.33 5.02 -15.11
N GLN A 107 7.50 4.76 -15.69
CA GLN A 107 8.61 5.70 -15.67
C GLN A 107 8.20 6.99 -16.41
N PRO A 108 8.36 8.18 -15.81
CA PRO A 108 8.08 9.44 -16.49
C PRO A 108 8.96 9.56 -17.72
N LYS A 109 8.37 10.08 -18.80
CA LYS A 109 9.07 10.31 -20.07
C LYS A 109 9.23 11.79 -20.31
N ALA A 110 10.27 12.16 -21.02
CA ALA A 110 10.49 13.50 -21.54
C ALA A 110 10.50 13.45 -23.07
N THR A 111 9.87 14.43 -23.69
CA THR A 111 9.89 14.60 -25.13
C THR A 111 11.06 15.47 -25.50
N VAL A 112 12.07 14.89 -26.16
CA VAL A 112 13.31 15.59 -26.56
C VAL A 112 13.45 15.66 -28.06
N ILE A 113 14.24 16.62 -28.54
CA ILE A 113 14.62 16.72 -29.94
C ILE A 113 16.08 16.25 -30.08
N ARG A 114 16.29 15.19 -30.86
CA ARG A 114 17.63 14.64 -31.16
C ARG A 114 17.67 14.26 -32.62
N ASP A 115 18.78 14.57 -33.30
CA ASP A 115 18.96 14.34 -34.73
C ASP A 115 17.80 14.83 -35.62
N GLY A 116 17.18 15.96 -35.25
CA GLY A 116 16.03 16.55 -35.97
C GLY A 116 14.71 15.82 -35.77
N GLN A 117 14.65 14.85 -34.86
CA GLN A 117 13.43 14.11 -34.53
C GLN A 117 12.97 14.35 -33.11
N GLN A 118 11.66 14.50 -32.95
CA GLN A 118 11.02 14.55 -31.63
C GLN A 118 10.77 13.13 -31.12
N ILE A 119 11.45 12.74 -30.06
CA ILE A 119 11.39 11.39 -29.48
C ILE A 119 11.02 11.44 -28.00
N GLU A 120 10.30 10.44 -27.54
CA GLU A 120 10.04 10.24 -26.11
C GLU A 120 11.11 9.33 -25.49
N ILE A 121 11.80 9.83 -24.47
CA ILE A 121 12.81 9.08 -23.73
C ILE A 121 12.47 9.06 -22.23
N PRO A 122 12.94 8.05 -21.46
CA PRO A 122 12.88 8.09 -20.01
C PRO A 122 13.56 9.35 -19.46
N VAL A 123 12.96 10.00 -18.46
CA VAL A 123 13.53 11.20 -17.82
C VAL A 123 14.97 10.98 -17.33
N GLU A 124 15.30 9.74 -16.94
CA GLU A 124 16.66 9.37 -16.48
C GLU A 124 17.71 9.34 -17.62
N GLU A 125 17.30 9.38 -18.89
CA GLU A 125 18.17 9.39 -20.07
C GLU A 125 18.37 10.79 -20.67
N VAL A 126 17.71 11.81 -20.09
CA VAL A 126 17.92 13.20 -20.45
C VAL A 126 19.36 13.60 -20.08
N VAL A 127 20.06 14.26 -21.00
CA VAL A 127 21.43 14.72 -20.79
C VAL A 127 21.51 16.25 -20.77
N LEU A 128 22.65 16.78 -20.29
CA LEU A 128 22.93 18.21 -20.31
C LEU A 128 22.89 18.73 -21.77
N ASP A 129 22.29 19.89 -21.96
CA ASP A 129 22.06 20.56 -23.27
C ASP A 129 20.99 19.94 -24.16
N ASP A 130 20.25 18.89 -23.72
CA ASP A 130 19.08 18.39 -24.46
C ASP A 130 18.03 19.49 -24.66
N ILE A 131 17.38 19.49 -25.81
CA ILE A 131 16.20 20.32 -26.10
C ILE A 131 14.96 19.51 -25.77
N ILE A 132 14.17 20.01 -24.81
CA ILE A 132 12.99 19.31 -24.28
C ILE A 132 11.75 20.13 -24.61
N TYR A 133 10.74 19.48 -25.18
CA TYR A 133 9.41 20.05 -25.34
C TYR A 133 8.58 19.82 -24.09
N ILE A 134 8.02 20.91 -23.56
CA ILE A 134 7.14 20.89 -22.39
C ILE A 134 5.79 21.50 -22.77
N GLU A 135 4.72 20.88 -22.30
CA GLU A 135 3.33 21.32 -22.53
C GLU A 135 2.50 21.16 -21.26
N LYS A 136 1.26 21.61 -21.33
CA LYS A 136 0.32 21.52 -20.20
C LYS A 136 0.30 20.11 -19.58
N ASP A 137 0.26 20.06 -18.23
CA ASP A 137 0.26 18.86 -17.38
C ASP A 137 1.60 18.08 -17.37
N THR A 138 2.66 18.58 -18.03
CA THR A 138 4.00 18.02 -17.98
C THR A 138 4.75 18.47 -16.73
N GLN A 139 5.43 17.52 -16.06
CA GLN A 139 6.39 17.84 -15.01
C GLN A 139 7.75 18.17 -15.62
N ILE A 140 8.36 19.30 -15.24
CA ILE A 140 9.67 19.70 -15.65
C ILE A 140 10.70 18.81 -14.96
N CYS A 141 11.48 18.06 -15.73
CA CYS A 141 12.35 17.00 -15.22
C CYS A 141 13.79 17.46 -14.91
N VAL A 142 14.20 18.62 -15.43
CA VAL A 142 15.55 19.21 -15.28
C VAL A 142 15.44 20.72 -15.12
N ASP A 143 16.47 21.36 -14.56
CA ASP A 143 16.52 22.82 -14.59
C ASP A 143 16.96 23.27 -16.00
N GLY A 144 16.22 24.19 -16.59
CA GLY A 144 16.42 24.61 -17.97
C GLY A 144 16.12 26.08 -18.23
N ILE A 145 16.38 26.51 -19.47
CA ILE A 145 16.08 27.86 -19.95
C ILE A 145 15.11 27.73 -21.15
N ILE A 146 14.07 28.55 -21.18
CA ILE A 146 13.11 28.61 -22.28
C ILE A 146 13.80 29.20 -23.51
N LEU A 147 13.80 28.46 -24.62
CA LEU A 147 14.33 28.89 -25.91
C LEU A 147 13.24 29.48 -26.82
N GLN A 148 12.03 28.90 -26.74
CA GLN A 148 10.88 29.34 -27.56
C GLN A 148 9.56 28.98 -26.84
N GLY A 149 8.57 29.84 -26.96
CA GLY A 149 7.23 29.65 -26.36
C GLY A 149 7.03 30.41 -25.06
N GLU A 150 5.86 30.25 -24.49
CA GLU A 150 5.45 30.83 -23.19
C GLU A 150 4.65 29.81 -22.40
N VAL A 151 4.95 29.71 -21.13
CA VAL A 151 4.30 28.72 -20.22
C VAL A 151 3.93 29.35 -18.88
N GLY A 152 2.75 29.02 -18.38
CA GLY A 152 2.37 29.24 -17.00
C GLY A 152 2.82 28.06 -16.15
N ILE A 153 3.74 28.28 -15.23
CA ILE A 153 4.36 27.23 -14.39
C ILE A 153 3.82 27.34 -12.95
N ASN A 154 3.41 26.21 -12.40
CA ASN A 154 3.10 26.07 -11.00
C ASN A 154 4.38 25.72 -10.23
N GLU A 155 4.86 26.67 -9.43
CA GLU A 155 6.09 26.52 -8.65
C GLU A 155 5.82 26.15 -7.17
N SER A 156 4.60 25.75 -6.81
CA SER A 156 4.21 25.42 -5.43
C SER A 156 5.08 24.37 -4.76
N PHE A 157 5.69 23.49 -5.55
CA PHE A 157 6.65 22.50 -5.04
C PHE A 157 7.92 23.13 -4.47
N ILE A 158 8.34 24.29 -4.98
CA ILE A 158 9.54 25.01 -4.58
C ILE A 158 9.21 26.12 -3.59
N THR A 159 8.21 26.96 -3.92
CA THR A 159 7.87 28.18 -3.16
C THR A 159 6.85 27.92 -2.05
N GLY A 160 6.07 26.85 -2.15
CA GLY A 160 4.92 26.58 -1.26
C GLY A 160 3.65 27.38 -1.64
N GLU A 161 3.73 28.28 -2.63
CA GLU A 161 2.59 29.10 -3.08
C GLU A 161 2.00 28.53 -4.37
N ALA A 162 0.67 28.36 -4.41
CA ALA A 162 -0.05 27.76 -5.55
C ALA A 162 -0.34 28.75 -6.70
N ILE A 163 0.51 29.76 -6.87
CA ILE A 163 0.36 30.80 -7.92
C ILE A 163 1.08 30.33 -9.19
N ASN A 164 0.42 30.41 -10.32
CA ASN A 164 1.05 30.14 -11.62
C ASN A 164 1.88 31.34 -12.07
N VAL A 165 3.16 31.12 -12.33
CA VAL A 165 4.10 32.14 -12.81
C VAL A 165 4.25 31.99 -14.33
N PHE A 166 3.95 33.04 -15.12
CA PHE A 166 4.15 33.05 -16.56
C PHE A 166 5.63 33.32 -16.87
N LYS A 167 6.21 32.45 -17.69
CA LYS A 167 7.62 32.53 -18.13
C LYS A 167 7.72 32.43 -19.64
N GLY A 168 8.42 33.38 -20.24
CA GLY A 168 8.74 33.43 -21.65
C GLY A 168 10.22 33.12 -21.93
N VAL A 169 10.66 33.39 -23.13
CA VAL A 169 12.04 33.15 -23.62
C VAL A 169 13.08 33.72 -22.68
N GLU A 170 14.22 33.02 -22.52
CA GLU A 170 15.35 33.33 -21.64
C GLU A 170 15.08 33.23 -20.14
N LYS A 171 13.85 32.84 -19.72
CA LYS A 171 13.57 32.61 -18.31
C LYS A 171 13.93 31.19 -17.92
N GLU A 172 14.41 31.05 -16.66
CA GLU A 172 14.73 29.76 -16.08
C GLU A 172 13.47 29.03 -15.62
N VAL A 173 13.48 27.72 -15.83
CA VAL A 173 12.49 26.77 -15.32
C VAL A 173 13.18 25.74 -14.45
N PHE A 174 12.52 25.26 -13.42
CA PHE A 174 13.12 24.40 -12.41
C PHE A 174 12.49 23.02 -12.40
N SER A 175 13.36 22.02 -12.23
CA SER A 175 12.93 20.64 -12.06
C SER A 175 11.93 20.49 -10.89
N GLY A 176 10.99 19.58 -11.05
CA GLY A 176 9.94 19.34 -10.05
C GLY A 176 8.73 20.27 -10.13
N THR A 177 8.78 21.36 -10.89
CA THR A 177 7.65 22.26 -11.16
C THR A 177 6.77 21.73 -12.29
N PHE A 178 5.59 22.32 -12.50
CA PHE A 178 4.59 21.80 -13.45
C PHE A 178 4.11 22.88 -14.41
N VAL A 179 3.92 22.47 -15.67
CA VAL A 179 3.31 23.34 -16.67
C VAL A 179 1.80 23.33 -16.48
N ALA A 180 1.23 24.45 -16.02
CA ALA A 180 -0.20 24.64 -15.83
C ALA A 180 -0.90 25.08 -17.13
N SER A 181 -0.21 25.80 -18.01
CA SER A 181 -0.77 26.27 -19.30
C SER A 181 0.35 26.61 -20.30
N GLY A 182 0.05 26.56 -21.58
CA GLY A 182 0.99 26.87 -22.66
C GLY A 182 1.90 25.72 -23.04
N SER A 183 2.88 25.99 -23.91
CA SER A 183 3.93 25.06 -24.31
C SER A 183 5.21 25.81 -24.68
N ALA A 184 6.37 25.15 -24.47
CA ALA A 184 7.68 25.74 -24.75
C ALA A 184 8.72 24.68 -25.06
N TYR A 185 9.81 25.14 -25.71
CA TYR A 185 11.06 24.38 -25.83
C TYR A 185 12.05 24.91 -24.80
N ILE A 186 12.59 24.01 -23.98
CA ILE A 186 13.60 24.36 -22.97
C ILE A 186 14.92 23.63 -23.29
N ARG A 187 16.05 24.25 -22.97
CA ARG A 187 17.37 23.61 -22.97
C ARG A 187 17.73 23.19 -21.56
N ALA A 188 18.12 21.92 -21.39
CA ALA A 188 18.57 21.38 -20.11
C ALA A 188 19.86 22.07 -19.66
N ASN A 189 19.81 22.80 -18.55
CA ASN A 189 20.91 23.60 -18.02
C ASN A 189 21.63 22.90 -16.86
N LYS A 190 20.88 22.12 -16.06
CA LYS A 190 21.39 21.26 -14.99
C LYS A 190 20.66 19.93 -15.04
N VAL A 191 21.39 18.84 -14.75
CA VAL A 191 20.84 17.48 -14.75
C VAL A 191 21.23 16.72 -13.48
N GLY A 192 20.45 15.76 -13.10
CA GLY A 192 20.72 14.87 -11.98
C GLY A 192 20.80 15.60 -10.64
N LYS A 193 21.93 15.50 -9.96
CA LYS A 193 22.14 16.09 -8.62
C LYS A 193 22.16 17.61 -8.59
N GLU A 194 22.49 18.24 -9.70
CA GLU A 194 22.63 19.69 -9.81
C GLU A 194 21.28 20.39 -9.96
N CYS A 195 20.21 19.65 -10.25
CA CYS A 195 18.86 20.18 -10.32
C CYS A 195 18.36 20.63 -8.95
N LEU A 196 17.68 21.78 -8.90
CA LEU A 196 17.15 22.40 -7.68
C LEU A 196 16.25 21.47 -6.87
N ALA A 197 15.37 20.73 -7.54
CA ALA A 197 14.49 19.76 -6.87
C ALA A 197 15.29 18.66 -6.17
N ASN A 198 16.37 18.16 -6.75
CA ASN A 198 17.19 17.12 -6.16
C ASN A 198 18.04 17.65 -4.98
N ASP A 199 18.50 18.90 -5.04
CA ASP A 199 19.20 19.56 -3.92
C ASP A 199 18.23 19.80 -2.75
N LEU A 200 17.04 20.34 -3.00
CA LEU A 200 15.99 20.49 -2.01
C LEU A 200 15.55 19.16 -1.43
N GLN A 201 15.41 18.13 -2.26
CA GLN A 201 15.00 16.78 -1.84
C GLN A 201 16.10 16.08 -1.05
N SER A 202 17.38 16.31 -1.36
CA SER A 202 18.49 15.81 -0.54
C SER A 202 18.51 16.43 0.86
N LYS A 203 18.18 17.70 0.96
CA LYS A 203 18.00 18.43 2.22
C LYS A 203 16.68 18.05 2.93
N ALA A 204 15.62 17.80 2.18
CA ALA A 204 14.30 17.38 2.69
C ALA A 204 14.18 15.86 2.94
N ASN A 205 15.12 15.04 2.51
CA ASN A 205 15.19 13.60 2.85
C ASN A 205 15.37 13.32 4.36
N GLN A 206 15.46 14.37 5.18
CA GLN A 206 15.23 14.29 6.61
C GLN A 206 13.73 14.10 6.98
N PHE A 207 12.80 14.38 6.09
CA PHE A 207 11.39 13.99 6.24
C PHE A 207 11.22 12.52 5.84
N LYS A 208 11.65 11.63 6.75
CA LYS A 208 11.37 10.19 6.65
C LYS A 208 9.87 9.98 6.49
N ARG A 209 9.45 9.35 5.39
CA ARG A 209 8.10 8.77 5.26
C ARG A 209 7.81 7.99 6.54
N SER A 210 6.64 8.17 7.12
CA SER A 210 6.27 7.45 8.36
C SER A 210 6.45 5.94 8.12
N PRO A 211 7.30 5.26 8.89
CA PRO A 211 7.49 3.82 8.70
C PRO A 211 6.20 3.09 9.05
N SER A 212 5.88 2.02 8.30
CA SER A 212 4.76 1.11 8.56
C SER A 212 4.59 0.83 10.06
N GLU A 213 3.36 0.95 10.60
CA GLU A 213 3.06 0.59 11.98
C GLU A 213 3.43 -0.86 12.27
N ILE A 214 3.13 -1.75 11.31
CA ILE A 214 3.47 -3.17 11.43
C ILE A 214 4.98 -3.36 11.52
N LEU A 215 5.76 -2.77 10.61
CA LEU A 215 7.22 -2.90 10.62
C LEU A 215 7.84 -2.27 11.88
N ARG A 216 7.32 -1.12 12.33
CA ARG A 216 7.76 -0.46 13.58
C ARG A 216 7.41 -1.33 14.78
N SER A 217 6.20 -1.86 14.82
CA SER A 217 5.70 -2.74 15.87
C SER A 217 6.51 -4.03 15.94
N LEU A 218 6.81 -4.65 14.80
CA LEU A 218 7.63 -5.84 14.73
C LEU A 218 9.08 -5.58 15.14
N LYS A 219 9.69 -4.47 14.71
CA LYS A 219 11.03 -4.06 15.15
C LYS A 219 11.07 -3.90 16.67
N LYS A 220 10.06 -3.23 17.25
CA LYS A 220 9.95 -3.06 18.71
C LYS A 220 9.77 -4.42 19.42
N LEU A 221 8.90 -5.28 18.89
CA LEU A 221 8.67 -6.63 19.41
C LEU A 221 9.97 -7.44 19.38
N PHE A 222 10.69 -7.44 18.26
CA PHE A 222 11.96 -8.16 18.12
C PHE A 222 13.04 -7.64 19.06
N LEU A 223 13.12 -6.33 19.25
CA LEU A 223 14.05 -5.74 20.22
C LEU A 223 13.73 -6.20 21.65
N VAL A 224 12.44 -6.16 22.05
CA VAL A 224 12.00 -6.60 23.38
C VAL A 224 12.29 -8.09 23.58
N ILE A 225 11.92 -8.94 22.61
CA ILE A 225 12.21 -10.39 22.67
C ILE A 225 13.71 -10.61 22.74
N GLY A 226 14.52 -9.92 21.98
CA GLY A 226 15.98 -10.05 22.02
C GLY A 226 16.57 -9.72 23.39
N ILE A 227 16.13 -8.62 24.01
CA ILE A 227 16.53 -8.25 25.37
C ILE A 227 16.11 -9.35 26.35
N VAL A 228 14.87 -9.83 26.25
CA VAL A 228 14.35 -10.91 27.12
C VAL A 228 15.15 -12.19 26.96
N VAL A 229 15.45 -12.62 25.73
CA VAL A 229 16.25 -13.86 25.49
C VAL A 229 17.65 -13.75 26.08
N ILE A 230 18.34 -12.63 25.87
CA ILE A 230 19.70 -12.42 26.41
C ILE A 230 19.65 -12.37 27.94
N SER A 231 18.69 -11.62 28.51
CA SER A 231 18.54 -11.52 29.96
C SER A 231 18.25 -12.88 30.61
N MET A 232 17.39 -13.69 29.98
CA MET A 232 17.08 -15.04 30.44
C MET A 232 18.27 -15.98 30.31
N ALA A 233 19.05 -15.89 29.24
CA ALA A 233 20.28 -16.67 29.08
C ALA A 233 21.28 -16.36 30.19
N VAL A 234 21.49 -15.07 30.48
CA VAL A 234 22.36 -14.62 31.59
C VAL A 234 21.82 -15.12 32.95
N PHE A 235 20.51 -15.00 33.17
CA PHE A 235 19.86 -15.45 34.41
C PHE A 235 19.97 -16.97 34.60
N MET A 236 19.76 -17.79 33.57
CA MET A 236 19.99 -19.23 33.63
C MET A 236 21.46 -19.56 33.88
N LEU A 237 22.36 -18.90 33.11
CA LEU A 237 23.80 -19.12 33.23
C LEU A 237 24.29 -18.85 34.66
N THR A 238 23.95 -17.67 35.22
CA THR A 238 24.34 -17.30 36.59
C THR A 238 23.74 -18.24 37.62
N THR A 239 22.47 -18.62 37.47
CA THR A 239 21.82 -19.60 38.36
C THR A 239 22.54 -20.96 38.34
N PHE A 240 22.87 -21.46 37.15
CA PHE A 240 23.53 -22.75 36.98
C PHE A 240 24.99 -22.74 37.49
N LEU A 241 25.68 -21.58 37.32
CA LEU A 241 27.02 -21.38 37.91
C LEU A 241 26.96 -21.43 39.44
N VAL A 242 26.09 -20.63 40.04
CA VAL A 242 25.95 -20.55 41.51
C VAL A 242 25.51 -21.89 42.12
N LYS A 243 24.70 -22.67 41.40
CA LYS A 243 24.24 -24.00 41.87
C LYS A 243 25.21 -25.15 41.51
N GLY A 244 26.39 -24.86 40.97
CA GLY A 244 27.43 -25.83 40.63
C GLY A 244 27.08 -26.79 39.48
N LYS A 245 26.11 -26.42 38.62
CA LYS A 245 25.69 -27.26 37.49
C LYS A 245 26.58 -27.12 36.27
N LEU A 246 27.36 -26.06 36.19
CA LEU A 246 28.35 -25.81 35.14
C LEU A 246 29.74 -26.22 35.63
N ASN A 247 29.83 -27.41 36.21
CA ASN A 247 31.10 -27.93 36.70
C ASN A 247 31.88 -28.60 35.55
N PRO A 248 33.10 -28.14 35.24
CA PRO A 248 33.94 -28.75 34.22
C PRO A 248 34.36 -30.21 34.58
N ASP A 249 34.39 -30.54 35.85
CA ASP A 249 34.77 -31.88 36.35
C ASP A 249 33.63 -32.90 36.16
N ASP A 250 32.41 -32.45 35.92
CA ASP A 250 31.25 -33.28 35.53
C ASP A 250 30.77 -32.95 34.13
N PRO A 251 31.36 -33.54 33.10
CA PRO A 251 30.98 -33.26 31.71
C PRO A 251 29.52 -33.59 31.37
N GLY A 252 28.90 -34.49 32.12
CA GLY A 252 27.47 -34.82 31.94
C GLY A 252 26.53 -33.69 32.35
N SER A 253 26.74 -33.18 33.58
CA SER A 253 25.97 -32.05 34.12
C SER A 253 26.20 -30.78 33.32
N LEU A 254 27.44 -30.50 32.92
CA LEU A 254 27.81 -29.39 32.09
C LEU A 254 27.06 -29.40 30.73
N ARG A 255 27.09 -30.53 30.03
CA ARG A 255 26.39 -30.70 28.74
C ARG A 255 24.89 -30.53 28.89
N ALA A 256 24.28 -31.17 29.90
CA ALA A 256 22.83 -31.05 30.14
C ALA A 256 22.42 -29.61 30.45
N SER A 257 23.26 -28.89 31.18
CA SER A 257 23.02 -27.46 31.50
C SER A 257 23.11 -26.57 30.27
N VAL A 258 24.10 -26.74 29.41
CA VAL A 258 24.26 -26.00 28.14
C VAL A 258 23.12 -26.36 27.20
N GLU A 259 22.71 -27.63 27.10
CA GLU A 259 21.56 -28.05 26.28
C GLU A 259 20.26 -27.43 26.77
N SER A 260 20.03 -27.28 28.07
CA SER A 260 18.88 -26.59 28.64
C SER A 260 18.86 -25.09 28.31
N ILE A 261 19.99 -24.40 28.48
CA ILE A 261 20.10 -22.96 28.16
C ILE A 261 19.88 -22.71 26.67
N THR A 262 20.58 -23.45 25.80
CA THR A 262 20.47 -23.29 24.37
C THR A 262 19.07 -23.67 23.87
N GLY A 263 18.45 -24.70 24.43
CA GLY A 263 17.08 -25.11 24.12
C GLY A 263 16.05 -24.01 24.47
N ALA A 264 16.19 -23.42 25.66
CA ALA A 264 15.34 -22.31 26.07
C ALA A 264 15.51 -21.10 25.15
N MET A 265 16.75 -20.71 24.81
CA MET A 265 17.04 -19.59 23.92
C MET A 265 16.45 -19.81 22.52
N VAL A 266 16.71 -20.93 21.87
CA VAL A 266 16.18 -21.28 20.56
C VAL A 266 14.64 -21.27 20.58
N GLY A 267 14.05 -21.83 21.65
CA GLY A 267 12.59 -21.86 21.81
C GLY A 267 11.94 -20.48 21.92
N MET A 268 12.60 -19.51 22.57
CA MET A 268 12.09 -18.15 22.72
C MET A 268 12.20 -17.31 21.44
N ILE A 269 13.10 -17.65 20.52
CA ILE A 269 13.31 -16.88 19.28
C ILE A 269 12.19 -17.20 18.27
N PRO A 270 11.42 -16.19 17.80
CA PRO A 270 10.41 -16.38 16.75
C PRO A 270 11.05 -16.31 15.36
N SER A 271 11.95 -17.25 15.02
CA SER A 271 12.80 -17.21 13.81
C SER A 271 12.01 -17.09 12.50
N GLY A 272 10.84 -17.75 12.42
CA GLY A 272 9.99 -17.71 11.22
C GLY A 272 9.17 -16.43 11.04
N LEU A 273 8.97 -15.63 12.09
CA LEU A 273 8.07 -14.45 12.02
C LEU A 273 8.62 -13.35 11.10
N TYR A 274 9.93 -13.13 11.09
CA TYR A 274 10.57 -12.15 10.21
C TYR A 274 10.42 -12.54 8.74
N LEU A 275 10.75 -13.79 8.41
CA LEU A 275 10.58 -14.34 7.06
C LEU A 275 9.14 -14.23 6.59
N LEU A 276 8.20 -14.68 7.43
CA LEU A 276 6.77 -14.68 7.08
C LEU A 276 6.23 -13.28 6.84
N THR A 277 6.72 -12.28 7.59
CA THR A 277 6.34 -10.88 7.40
C THR A 277 6.83 -10.36 6.05
N SER A 278 8.10 -10.61 5.73
CA SER A 278 8.67 -10.22 4.44
C SER A 278 7.94 -10.90 3.28
N ALA A 279 7.71 -12.21 3.39
CA ALA A 279 6.97 -13.01 2.42
C ALA A 279 5.54 -12.52 2.21
N ALA A 280 4.80 -12.25 3.29
CA ALA A 280 3.42 -11.79 3.21
C ALA A 280 3.31 -10.43 2.53
N LEU A 281 4.20 -9.49 2.85
CA LEU A 281 4.25 -8.18 2.21
C LEU A 281 4.66 -8.28 0.73
N ALA A 282 5.66 -9.10 0.40
CA ALA A 282 6.07 -9.34 -0.98
C ALA A 282 4.94 -9.97 -1.82
N MET A 283 4.24 -10.98 -1.27
CA MET A 283 3.08 -11.57 -1.92
C MET A 283 1.92 -10.60 -2.06
N GLY A 284 1.73 -9.69 -1.10
CA GLY A 284 0.77 -8.60 -1.20
C GLY A 284 1.05 -7.69 -2.39
N VAL A 285 2.30 -7.26 -2.57
CA VAL A 285 2.71 -6.45 -3.74
C VAL A 285 2.47 -7.21 -5.05
N ILE A 286 2.80 -8.51 -5.11
CA ILE A 286 2.52 -9.35 -6.27
C ILE A 286 1.01 -9.46 -6.53
N GLY A 287 0.21 -9.64 -5.49
CA GLY A 287 -1.25 -9.69 -5.56
C GLY A 287 -1.85 -8.38 -6.10
N LEU A 288 -1.39 -7.24 -5.61
CA LEU A 288 -1.79 -5.91 -6.06
C LEU A 288 -1.40 -5.65 -7.52
N SER A 289 -0.19 -6.06 -7.91
CA SER A 289 0.25 -5.96 -9.30
C SER A 289 -0.63 -6.75 -10.27
N LYS A 290 -1.07 -7.97 -9.90
CA LYS A 290 -2.02 -8.76 -10.68
C LYS A 290 -3.39 -8.06 -10.82
N LYS A 291 -3.75 -7.22 -9.85
CA LYS A 291 -4.96 -6.38 -9.86
C LYS A 291 -4.76 -5.04 -10.57
N LYS A 292 -3.66 -4.88 -11.32
CA LYS A 292 -3.31 -3.65 -12.04
C LYS A 292 -3.08 -2.43 -11.13
N ALA A 293 -2.68 -2.67 -9.88
CA ALA A 293 -2.27 -1.64 -8.95
C ALA A 293 -0.76 -1.74 -8.70
N GLN A 294 -0.04 -0.69 -9.01
CA GLN A 294 1.39 -0.56 -8.69
C GLN A 294 1.54 0.11 -7.34
N VAL A 295 2.24 -0.54 -6.45
CA VAL A 295 2.55 -0.04 -5.11
C VAL A 295 3.98 0.49 -5.08
N GLN A 296 4.17 1.67 -4.52
CA GLN A 296 5.51 2.27 -4.44
C GLN A 296 6.30 1.83 -3.21
N ASP A 297 5.61 1.45 -2.11
CA ASP A 297 6.24 0.91 -0.90
C ASP A 297 5.30 -0.04 -0.12
N PHE A 298 5.87 -0.80 0.82
CA PHE A 298 5.09 -1.74 1.66
C PHE A 298 4.15 -1.06 2.66
N TYR A 299 4.43 0.18 3.04
CA TYR A 299 3.58 0.98 3.92
C TYR A 299 2.20 1.21 3.30
N SER A 300 2.17 1.42 1.98
CA SER A 300 0.94 1.64 1.22
C SER A 300 -0.07 0.50 1.37
N VAL A 301 0.41 -0.75 1.40
CA VAL A 301 -0.43 -1.95 1.56
C VAL A 301 -1.12 -1.93 2.93
N GLU A 302 -0.39 -1.55 3.97
CA GLU A 302 -0.91 -1.47 5.33
C GLU A 302 -1.94 -0.35 5.48
N MET A 303 -1.61 0.86 4.99
CA MET A 303 -2.51 2.00 5.08
C MET A 303 -3.80 1.76 4.33
N LEU A 304 -3.71 1.23 3.12
CA LEU A 304 -4.87 0.87 2.32
C LEU A 304 -5.83 -0.09 3.06
N ALA A 305 -5.27 -1.06 3.77
CA ALA A 305 -6.05 -2.03 4.55
C ALA A 305 -6.84 -1.40 5.70
N ARG A 306 -6.39 -0.25 6.22
CA ARG A 306 -6.97 0.47 7.36
C ARG A 306 -7.90 1.61 6.98
N VAL A 307 -7.96 1.97 5.70
CA VAL A 307 -8.80 3.07 5.20
C VAL A 307 -10.24 2.89 5.66
N ASP A 308 -10.76 3.94 6.30
CA ASP A 308 -12.15 4.09 6.69
C ASP A 308 -12.84 5.28 6.01
N THR A 309 -12.06 6.19 5.43
CA THR A 309 -12.56 7.34 4.70
C THR A 309 -11.80 7.50 3.39
N LEU A 310 -12.53 7.52 2.27
CA LEU A 310 -11.98 7.69 0.94
C LEU A 310 -12.45 9.02 0.34
N CYS A 311 -11.49 9.93 0.19
CA CYS A 311 -11.71 11.19 -0.53
C CYS A 311 -11.50 10.95 -2.02
N VAL A 312 -12.52 11.27 -2.81
CA VAL A 312 -12.49 11.07 -4.27
C VAL A 312 -12.65 12.42 -4.98
N ASP A 313 -11.82 12.66 -5.99
CA ASP A 313 -12.11 13.71 -6.95
C ASP A 313 -13.21 13.24 -7.91
N LYS A 314 -14.04 14.15 -8.40
CA LYS A 314 -15.10 13.83 -9.35
C LYS A 314 -14.53 13.31 -10.66
N THR A 315 -13.61 14.07 -11.25
CA THR A 315 -13.06 13.84 -12.60
C THR A 315 -12.01 12.72 -12.57
N GLY A 316 -12.04 11.83 -13.55
CA GLY A 316 -11.11 10.70 -13.61
C GLY A 316 -11.41 9.56 -12.60
N THR A 317 -12.27 9.80 -11.57
CA THR A 317 -12.62 8.82 -10.53
C THR A 317 -14.09 8.39 -10.65
N ILE A 318 -15.05 9.26 -10.35
CA ILE A 318 -16.49 8.98 -10.49
C ILE A 318 -16.87 8.98 -11.97
N THR A 319 -16.30 9.92 -12.72
CA THR A 319 -16.47 10.03 -14.17
C THR A 319 -15.19 9.55 -14.88
N ASP A 320 -15.31 9.14 -16.12
CA ASP A 320 -14.17 8.68 -16.93
C ASP A 320 -13.48 9.81 -17.72
N GLY A 321 -13.89 11.08 -17.46
CA GLY A 321 -13.40 12.26 -18.17
C GLY A 321 -14.04 12.46 -19.56
N ASN A 322 -14.90 11.56 -20.00
CA ASN A 322 -15.67 11.71 -21.22
C ASN A 322 -16.92 12.54 -20.95
N LEU A 323 -17.40 13.19 -22.00
CA LEU A 323 -18.65 13.93 -22.00
C LEU A 323 -19.67 13.21 -22.88
N VAL A 324 -20.95 13.36 -22.55
CA VAL A 324 -22.06 12.78 -23.34
C VAL A 324 -23.09 13.87 -23.58
N VAL A 325 -23.60 13.97 -24.82
CA VAL A 325 -24.71 14.83 -25.15
C VAL A 325 -25.98 14.25 -24.56
N LYS A 326 -26.61 14.99 -23.65
CA LYS A 326 -27.85 14.54 -22.96
C LYS A 326 -29.08 14.93 -23.78
N LYS A 327 -29.08 16.15 -24.33
CA LYS A 327 -30.22 16.66 -25.05
C LYS A 327 -29.80 17.85 -25.94
N VAL A 328 -30.44 17.98 -27.09
CA VAL A 328 -30.36 19.18 -27.94
C VAL A 328 -31.72 19.84 -27.95
N ILE A 329 -31.76 21.15 -27.78
CA ILE A 329 -32.99 21.92 -27.63
C ILE A 329 -32.98 23.01 -28.68
N PRO A 330 -33.85 22.93 -29.73
CA PRO A 330 -33.97 23.99 -30.69
C PRO A 330 -34.43 25.31 -30.04
N LEU A 331 -33.82 26.41 -30.40
CA LEU A 331 -34.18 27.76 -29.96
C LEU A 331 -35.06 28.50 -30.95
N SER A 332 -35.15 27.98 -32.19
CA SER A 332 -35.98 28.56 -33.24
C SER A 332 -36.64 27.44 -34.06
N ALA A 333 -37.92 27.58 -34.36
CA ALA A 333 -38.68 26.61 -35.19
C ALA A 333 -38.18 26.54 -36.65
N LYS A 334 -37.25 27.40 -37.04
CA LYS A 334 -36.61 27.42 -38.37
C LYS A 334 -35.72 26.23 -38.61
N TYR A 335 -35.17 25.61 -37.52
CA TYR A 335 -34.18 24.54 -37.59
C TYR A 335 -34.79 23.21 -37.15
N THR A 336 -34.72 22.22 -38.02
CA THR A 336 -35.08 20.85 -37.68
C THR A 336 -33.92 20.16 -36.95
N ASP A 337 -34.19 19.11 -36.21
CA ASP A 337 -33.14 18.36 -35.48
C ASP A 337 -32.04 17.86 -36.45
N ALA A 338 -32.41 17.42 -37.67
CA ALA A 338 -31.45 17.01 -38.70
C ALA A 338 -30.54 18.18 -39.16
N MET A 339 -31.07 19.37 -39.29
CA MET A 339 -30.27 20.56 -39.64
C MET A 339 -29.33 20.98 -38.53
N ILE A 340 -29.79 20.86 -37.27
CA ILE A 340 -28.95 21.15 -36.09
C ILE A 340 -27.81 20.13 -35.99
N ALA A 341 -28.10 18.86 -36.14
CA ALA A 341 -27.10 17.78 -36.13
C ALA A 341 -26.04 18.01 -37.22
N GLN A 342 -26.47 18.33 -38.46
CA GLN A 342 -25.54 18.59 -39.56
C GLN A 342 -24.70 19.86 -39.32
N ASN A 343 -25.28 20.92 -38.76
CA ASN A 343 -24.55 22.15 -38.43
C ASN A 343 -23.49 21.90 -37.36
N ILE A 344 -23.79 21.10 -36.33
CA ILE A 344 -22.82 20.69 -35.28
C ILE A 344 -21.68 19.90 -35.92
N ALA A 345 -22.00 18.88 -36.74
CA ALA A 345 -21.00 18.06 -37.41
C ALA A 345 -20.09 18.89 -38.32
N ASN A 346 -20.67 19.83 -39.10
CA ASN A 346 -19.92 20.73 -39.97
C ASN A 346 -18.87 21.55 -39.15
N VAL A 347 -19.27 22.12 -38.01
CA VAL A 347 -18.34 22.91 -37.18
C VAL A 347 -17.22 22.05 -36.64
N ILE A 348 -17.55 20.92 -35.98
CA ILE A 348 -16.54 20.10 -35.29
C ILE A 348 -15.55 19.47 -36.28
N ARG A 349 -16.02 19.02 -37.44
CA ARG A 349 -15.12 18.48 -38.48
C ARG A 349 -14.29 19.58 -39.15
N ALA A 350 -14.82 20.81 -39.32
CA ALA A 350 -14.06 21.93 -39.85
C ALA A 350 -12.95 22.41 -38.92
N THR A 351 -13.20 22.44 -37.62
CA THR A 351 -12.23 22.93 -36.61
C THR A 351 -11.21 21.85 -36.20
N ASN A 352 -11.54 20.56 -36.39
CA ASN A 352 -10.70 19.41 -35.99
C ASN A 352 -10.26 19.49 -34.51
N ASP A 353 -11.11 20.01 -33.63
CA ASP A 353 -10.84 20.12 -32.22
C ASP A 353 -10.76 18.73 -31.56
N LYS A 354 -9.76 18.50 -30.70
CA LYS A 354 -9.53 17.22 -29.99
C LYS A 354 -9.98 17.23 -28.54
N ASN A 355 -10.60 18.32 -28.07
CA ASN A 355 -11.08 18.44 -26.70
C ASN A 355 -12.27 17.51 -26.40
N ALA A 356 -12.55 17.27 -25.11
CA ALA A 356 -13.59 16.33 -24.67
C ALA A 356 -15.00 16.70 -25.21
N THR A 357 -15.31 17.97 -25.31
CA THR A 357 -16.59 18.48 -25.87
C THR A 357 -16.71 18.12 -27.35
N ALA A 358 -15.68 18.39 -28.15
CA ALA A 358 -15.67 18.04 -29.57
C ALA A 358 -15.80 16.52 -29.80
N LYS A 359 -15.10 15.71 -28.99
CA LYS A 359 -15.22 14.23 -29.04
C LYS A 359 -16.64 13.77 -28.71
N ALA A 360 -17.28 14.34 -27.70
CA ALA A 360 -18.67 14.03 -27.37
C ALA A 360 -19.66 14.39 -28.49
N LEU A 361 -19.47 15.56 -29.09
CA LEU A 361 -20.30 16.01 -30.21
C LEU A 361 -20.08 15.15 -31.45
N LEU A 362 -18.81 14.76 -31.76
CA LEU A 362 -18.52 13.87 -32.89
C LEU A 362 -19.11 12.47 -32.68
N LYS A 363 -19.12 11.96 -31.46
CA LYS A 363 -19.69 10.64 -31.15
C LYS A 363 -21.22 10.62 -31.34
N GLU A 364 -21.87 11.70 -31.00
CA GLU A 364 -23.36 11.83 -31.14
C GLU A 364 -23.77 12.19 -32.55
N PHE A 365 -22.97 13.07 -33.21
CA PHE A 365 -23.31 13.63 -34.57
C PHE A 365 -22.21 13.21 -35.56
N ASP A 366 -22.06 11.91 -35.81
CA ASP A 366 -21.06 11.36 -36.74
C ASP A 366 -21.54 11.47 -38.20
N LEU A 367 -21.70 12.72 -38.68
CA LEU A 367 -22.10 13.07 -40.02
C LEU A 367 -20.93 13.63 -40.80
N GLU A 368 -20.90 13.41 -42.12
CA GLU A 368 -19.90 14.00 -43.02
C GLU A 368 -20.12 15.51 -43.19
N ILE A 369 -19.03 16.21 -43.45
CA ILE A 369 -19.11 17.66 -43.73
C ILE A 369 -19.79 17.90 -45.08
N THR A 370 -20.84 18.70 -45.08
CA THR A 370 -21.63 18.98 -46.30
C THR A 370 -21.35 20.33 -46.91
N ALA A 371 -20.58 21.18 -46.24
CA ALA A 371 -20.32 22.58 -46.68
C ALA A 371 -18.81 22.81 -46.83
N GLY A 372 -18.45 23.52 -47.91
CA GLY A 372 -17.04 23.90 -48.14
C GLY A 372 -16.57 24.93 -47.11
N VAL A 373 -15.52 24.61 -46.36
CA VAL A 373 -14.93 25.49 -45.34
C VAL A 373 -14.14 26.62 -45.99
N VAL A 374 -14.34 27.84 -45.52
CA VAL A 374 -13.60 29.05 -45.93
C VAL A 374 -12.61 29.43 -44.86
N VAL A 375 -13.03 29.48 -43.59
CA VAL A 375 -12.18 29.76 -42.42
C VAL A 375 -12.64 28.87 -41.28
N ALA A 376 -11.69 28.20 -40.60
CA ALA A 376 -11.96 27.46 -39.38
C ALA A 376 -11.31 28.20 -38.19
N LEU A 377 -12.05 28.24 -37.06
CA LEU A 377 -11.62 28.82 -35.81
C LEU A 377 -11.61 27.70 -34.74
N PRO A 378 -10.48 27.10 -34.47
CA PRO A 378 -10.37 26.10 -33.38
C PRO A 378 -10.66 26.71 -32.02
N PHE A 379 -11.04 25.87 -31.06
CA PHE A 379 -11.31 26.30 -29.68
C PHE A 379 -10.08 26.94 -29.03
N SER A 380 -10.29 28.09 -28.41
CA SER A 380 -9.28 28.69 -27.52
C SER A 380 -9.86 28.97 -26.14
N SER A 381 -8.98 28.92 -25.13
CA SER A 381 -9.34 29.23 -23.74
C SER A 381 -9.69 30.71 -23.54
N GLU A 382 -9.23 31.59 -24.42
CA GLU A 382 -9.56 33.01 -24.42
C GLU A 382 -10.99 33.26 -24.95
N ASN A 383 -11.32 32.71 -26.12
CA ASN A 383 -12.60 32.91 -26.76
C ASN A 383 -13.75 32.08 -26.16
N LYS A 384 -13.43 30.89 -25.61
CA LYS A 384 -14.41 29.90 -25.07
C LYS A 384 -15.44 29.41 -26.08
N TYR A 385 -15.16 29.56 -27.39
CA TYR A 385 -15.94 29.04 -28.49
C TYR A 385 -15.05 28.58 -29.65
N SER A 386 -15.59 27.76 -30.53
CA SER A 386 -15.02 27.36 -31.82
C SER A 386 -16.05 27.52 -32.91
N GLY A 387 -15.61 27.58 -34.18
CA GLY A 387 -16.54 27.77 -35.27
C GLY A 387 -15.91 27.70 -36.65
N ALA A 388 -16.73 27.78 -37.67
CA ALA A 388 -16.26 27.84 -39.05
C ALA A 388 -17.18 28.70 -39.93
N SER A 389 -16.57 29.39 -40.88
CA SER A 389 -17.25 30.07 -41.98
C SER A 389 -17.24 29.19 -43.23
N PHE A 390 -18.39 29.06 -43.87
CA PHE A 390 -18.62 28.16 -45.01
C PHE A 390 -18.90 28.92 -46.28
N LYS A 391 -18.68 28.27 -47.43
CA LYS A 391 -19.08 28.80 -48.74
C LYS A 391 -20.59 29.09 -48.73
N GLY A 392 -20.96 30.25 -49.26
CA GLY A 392 -22.36 30.75 -49.19
C GLY A 392 -22.63 31.75 -48.07
N GLY A 393 -21.60 32.22 -47.35
CA GLY A 393 -21.71 33.30 -46.36
C GLY A 393 -22.32 32.89 -45.01
N LYS A 394 -22.34 31.63 -44.70
CA LYS A 394 -22.84 31.10 -43.44
C LYS A 394 -21.69 30.83 -42.47
N THR A 395 -21.77 31.36 -41.27
CA THR A 395 -20.81 31.09 -40.19
C THR A 395 -21.53 30.42 -39.02
N LEU A 396 -20.97 29.34 -38.52
CA LEU A 396 -21.49 28.60 -37.39
C LEU A 396 -20.49 28.63 -36.24
N ILE A 397 -20.95 28.94 -35.04
CA ILE A 397 -20.14 29.03 -33.83
C ILE A 397 -20.76 28.15 -32.74
N ILE A 398 -19.94 27.37 -32.07
CA ILE A 398 -20.33 26.56 -30.90
C ILE A 398 -19.49 26.98 -29.71
N GLY A 399 -20.12 27.32 -28.58
CA GLY A 399 -19.36 27.71 -27.39
C GLY A 399 -20.21 28.04 -26.17
N ALA A 400 -19.55 28.61 -25.18
CA ALA A 400 -20.20 29.07 -23.95
C ALA A 400 -21.03 30.33 -24.20
N PRO A 401 -22.30 30.39 -23.80
CA PRO A 401 -23.21 31.46 -24.10
C PRO A 401 -22.74 32.85 -23.61
N GLU A 402 -21.98 32.88 -22.52
CA GLU A 402 -21.47 34.11 -21.93
C GLU A 402 -20.43 34.80 -22.82
N PHE A 403 -19.72 34.06 -23.66
CA PHE A 403 -18.64 34.57 -24.52
C PHE A 403 -19.04 34.78 -25.96
N MET A 404 -20.23 34.32 -26.36
CA MET A 404 -20.72 34.46 -27.74
C MET A 404 -21.47 35.77 -27.94
N PRO A 405 -21.25 36.50 -29.07
CA PRO A 405 -22.00 37.72 -29.41
C PRO A 405 -23.37 37.36 -30.04
N MET A 406 -24.37 37.10 -29.19
CA MET A 406 -25.68 36.58 -29.62
C MET A 406 -26.79 37.56 -29.46
N LYS A 407 -27.78 37.46 -30.37
CA LYS A 407 -29.11 38.05 -30.21
C LYS A 407 -29.79 37.51 -28.94
N ASN A 408 -30.47 38.40 -28.21
CA ASN A 408 -31.20 38.05 -26.98
C ASN A 408 -30.36 37.21 -26.01
N LYS A 409 -29.07 37.54 -25.86
CA LYS A 409 -28.10 36.83 -25.03
C LYS A 409 -28.62 36.55 -23.59
N ALA A 410 -29.24 37.54 -22.96
CA ALA A 410 -29.77 37.37 -21.60
C ALA A 410 -30.90 36.32 -21.53
N GLY A 411 -31.79 36.26 -22.53
CA GLY A 411 -32.82 35.24 -22.60
C GLY A 411 -32.25 33.82 -22.83
N VAL A 412 -31.19 33.70 -23.62
CA VAL A 412 -30.49 32.43 -23.86
C VAL A 412 -29.80 31.97 -22.59
N ILE A 413 -29.05 32.84 -21.90
CA ILE A 413 -28.38 32.53 -20.64
C ILE A 413 -29.39 32.05 -19.60
N LYS A 414 -30.54 32.76 -19.43
CA LYS A 414 -31.59 32.34 -18.50
C LYS A 414 -32.12 30.92 -18.79
N ARG A 415 -32.27 30.57 -20.07
CA ARG A 415 -32.64 29.21 -20.50
C ARG A 415 -31.55 28.18 -20.22
N CYS A 416 -30.28 28.57 -20.36
CA CYS A 416 -29.15 27.71 -19.99
C CYS A 416 -29.11 27.42 -18.47
N GLU A 417 -29.49 28.46 -17.65
CA GLU A 417 -29.50 28.29 -16.18
C GLU A 417 -30.49 27.22 -15.70
N GLU A 418 -31.56 26.93 -16.43
CA GLU A 418 -32.50 25.85 -16.11
C GLU A 418 -31.79 24.47 -16.05
N TYR A 419 -30.80 24.28 -16.93
CA TYR A 419 -30.02 23.02 -17.01
C TYR A 419 -28.73 23.09 -16.19
N THR A 420 -28.05 24.24 -16.15
CA THR A 420 -26.84 24.40 -15.38
C THR A 420 -27.11 24.30 -13.87
N LYS A 421 -28.31 24.65 -13.39
CA LYS A 421 -28.76 24.41 -12.01
C LYS A 421 -28.77 22.91 -11.63
N ASP A 422 -29.07 22.05 -12.62
CA ASP A 422 -29.08 20.59 -12.42
C ASP A 422 -27.72 19.96 -12.71
N GLY A 423 -26.68 20.78 -12.90
CA GLY A 423 -25.32 20.31 -13.06
C GLY A 423 -24.87 20.00 -14.47
N TYR A 424 -25.67 20.26 -15.44
CA TYR A 424 -25.28 20.05 -16.84
C TYR A 424 -24.42 21.20 -17.35
N ARG A 425 -23.48 20.89 -18.24
CA ARG A 425 -22.78 21.88 -19.06
C ARG A 425 -23.62 22.19 -20.25
N VAL A 426 -23.88 23.47 -20.50
CA VAL A 426 -24.68 23.93 -21.65
C VAL A 426 -23.81 24.75 -22.57
N ILE A 427 -23.77 24.39 -23.83
CA ILE A 427 -23.16 25.17 -24.91
C ILE A 427 -24.22 25.54 -25.95
N VAL A 428 -23.96 26.59 -26.69
CA VAL A 428 -24.90 27.11 -27.68
C VAL A 428 -24.32 26.97 -29.08
N LEU A 429 -25.15 26.53 -30.01
CA LEU A 429 -24.88 26.68 -31.46
C LEU A 429 -25.53 27.99 -31.92
N GLY A 430 -24.75 28.87 -32.56
CA GLY A 430 -25.19 30.11 -33.16
C GLY A 430 -24.86 30.17 -34.66
N GLU A 431 -25.70 30.82 -35.42
CA GLU A 431 -25.52 31.06 -36.86
C GLU A 431 -25.33 32.55 -37.13
N GLY A 432 -24.33 32.92 -37.92
CA GLY A 432 -24.02 34.28 -38.32
C GLY A 432 -23.79 34.41 -39.82
N LYS A 433 -23.73 35.65 -40.30
CA LYS A 433 -23.51 35.98 -41.72
C LYS A 433 -22.14 36.55 -42.01
N GLU A 434 -21.42 37.00 -40.98
CA GLU A 434 -20.08 37.58 -41.16
C GLU A 434 -19.02 36.49 -41.16
N LEU A 435 -17.90 36.69 -41.84
CA LEU A 435 -16.77 35.78 -41.84
C LEU A 435 -15.94 35.95 -40.56
N ILE A 436 -15.35 34.86 -40.09
CA ILE A 436 -14.36 34.88 -39.02
C ILE A 436 -13.12 35.63 -39.50
N LYS A 437 -12.63 36.61 -38.73
CA LYS A 437 -11.44 37.41 -38.98
C LYS A 437 -10.55 37.43 -37.73
N ASP A 438 -9.25 37.48 -37.90
CA ASP A 438 -8.25 37.64 -36.83
C ASP A 438 -8.49 36.69 -35.64
N ASN A 439 -8.81 35.42 -35.91
CA ASN A 439 -9.14 34.41 -34.92
C ASN A 439 -10.27 34.79 -33.94
N LYS A 440 -11.18 35.68 -34.37
CA LYS A 440 -12.38 36.06 -33.61
C LYS A 440 -13.60 36.22 -34.52
N TYR A 441 -14.78 36.05 -33.95
CA TYR A 441 -16.03 36.35 -34.56
C TYR A 441 -16.62 37.62 -33.94
N THR A 442 -16.88 38.63 -34.75
CA THR A 442 -17.34 39.96 -34.28
C THR A 442 -18.77 40.29 -34.68
N GLY A 443 -19.37 39.48 -35.56
CA GLY A 443 -20.75 39.64 -36.00
C GLY A 443 -21.76 39.19 -34.92
N GLU A 444 -23.05 39.48 -35.16
CA GLU A 444 -24.15 39.05 -34.31
C GLU A 444 -24.59 37.62 -34.69
N LEU A 445 -24.73 36.72 -33.71
CA LEU A 445 -25.17 35.34 -33.88
C LEU A 445 -26.67 35.19 -33.59
N GLU A 446 -27.37 34.51 -34.46
CA GLU A 446 -28.72 34.02 -34.18
C GLU A 446 -28.62 32.68 -33.42
N PRO A 447 -29.20 32.57 -32.23
CA PRO A 447 -29.09 31.30 -31.45
C PRO A 447 -29.95 30.22 -32.11
N VAL A 448 -29.34 29.08 -32.42
CA VAL A 448 -29.93 27.94 -33.15
C VAL A 448 -30.42 26.86 -32.18
N ALA A 449 -29.55 26.39 -31.28
CA ALA A 449 -29.87 25.34 -30.34
C ALA A 449 -29.01 25.41 -29.08
N LEU A 450 -29.55 24.91 -27.96
CA LEU A 450 -28.80 24.56 -26.75
C LEU A 450 -28.38 23.10 -26.84
N ILE A 451 -27.14 22.82 -26.50
CA ILE A 451 -26.58 21.48 -26.42
C ILE A 451 -26.26 21.24 -24.95
N VAL A 452 -27.02 20.36 -24.33
CA VAL A 452 -26.87 19.97 -22.90
C VAL A 452 -25.97 18.77 -22.83
N ILE A 453 -24.86 18.93 -22.12
CA ILE A 453 -23.79 17.93 -22.00
C ILE A 453 -23.66 17.56 -20.55
N LYS A 454 -23.45 16.27 -20.27
CA LYS A 454 -23.10 15.76 -18.93
C LYS A 454 -21.79 15.02 -18.92
N ASP A 455 -21.16 14.98 -17.74
CA ASP A 455 -20.04 14.07 -17.52
C ASP A 455 -20.53 12.62 -17.57
N HIS A 456 -19.77 11.74 -18.20
CA HIS A 456 -20.08 10.32 -18.28
C HIS A 456 -19.66 9.64 -16.97
N ILE A 457 -20.64 9.18 -16.19
CA ILE A 457 -20.40 8.39 -14.98
C ILE A 457 -19.96 6.99 -15.42
N ARG A 458 -18.94 6.45 -14.77
CA ARG A 458 -18.47 5.07 -15.03
C ARG A 458 -19.59 4.06 -14.82
N GLU A 459 -19.71 3.09 -15.71
CA GLU A 459 -20.74 2.04 -15.64
C GLU A 459 -20.66 1.22 -14.35
N ASP A 460 -19.45 1.02 -13.84
CA ASP A 460 -19.14 0.25 -12.64
C ASP A 460 -19.13 1.10 -11.33
N ALA A 461 -19.46 2.39 -11.40
CA ALA A 461 -19.44 3.30 -10.25
C ALA A 461 -20.41 2.85 -9.16
N LEU A 462 -21.64 2.50 -9.52
CA LEU A 462 -22.69 2.10 -8.57
C LEU A 462 -22.27 0.87 -7.74
N GLU A 463 -21.74 -0.17 -8.39
CA GLU A 463 -21.26 -1.38 -7.73
C GLU A 463 -20.06 -1.08 -6.83
N THR A 464 -19.13 -0.27 -7.33
CA THR A 464 -17.91 0.14 -6.60
C THR A 464 -18.24 0.87 -5.32
N PHE A 465 -19.12 1.89 -5.36
CA PHE A 465 -19.48 2.65 -4.16
C PHE A 465 -20.37 1.86 -3.21
N ALA A 466 -21.22 0.96 -3.71
CA ALA A 466 -21.99 0.03 -2.89
C ALA A 466 -21.05 -0.90 -2.08
N TRP A 467 -19.97 -1.39 -2.72
CA TRP A 467 -18.95 -2.19 -2.04
C TRP A 467 -18.28 -1.40 -0.89
N PHE A 468 -17.86 -0.14 -1.12
CA PHE A 468 -17.27 0.68 -0.07
C PHE A 468 -18.20 0.88 1.12
N LYS A 469 -19.47 1.17 0.86
CA LYS A 469 -20.50 1.29 1.90
C LYS A 469 -20.63 0.01 2.74
N GLN A 470 -20.75 -1.15 2.08
CA GLN A 470 -20.86 -2.45 2.76
C GLN A 470 -19.60 -2.77 3.59
N ASN A 471 -18.45 -2.29 3.15
CA ASN A 471 -17.16 -2.52 3.81
C ASN A 471 -16.78 -1.42 4.83
N GLY A 472 -17.71 -0.53 5.17
CA GLY A 472 -17.55 0.49 6.20
C GLY A 472 -16.49 1.53 5.85
N VAL A 473 -16.39 1.92 4.56
CA VAL A 473 -15.55 3.02 4.08
C VAL A 473 -16.46 4.16 3.66
N ASP A 474 -16.35 5.29 4.34
CA ASP A 474 -17.09 6.51 4.03
C ASP A 474 -16.47 7.22 2.84
N ILE A 475 -17.32 7.68 1.92
CA ILE A 475 -16.87 8.41 0.73
C ILE A 475 -17.07 9.91 0.96
N LYS A 476 -16.04 10.70 0.65
CA LYS A 476 -16.07 12.17 0.61
C LYS A 476 -15.74 12.61 -0.80
N VAL A 477 -16.67 13.30 -1.47
CA VAL A 477 -16.45 13.81 -2.84
C VAL A 477 -15.95 15.24 -2.76
N ILE A 478 -14.81 15.53 -3.38
CA ILE A 478 -14.13 16.81 -3.32
C ILE A 478 -13.88 17.29 -4.75
N SER A 479 -14.48 18.42 -5.14
CA SER A 479 -14.38 18.91 -6.53
C SER A 479 -14.31 20.43 -6.60
N GLY A 480 -13.65 20.97 -7.62
CA GLY A 480 -13.69 22.39 -7.98
C GLY A 480 -15.01 22.84 -8.63
N ASP A 481 -15.88 21.90 -9.00
CA ASP A 481 -17.18 22.20 -9.62
C ASP A 481 -18.21 22.65 -8.57
N SER A 482 -19.38 23.12 -9.05
CA SER A 482 -20.50 23.49 -8.19
C SER A 482 -20.90 22.33 -7.28
N ALA A 483 -21.08 22.60 -5.99
CA ALA A 483 -21.46 21.60 -5.00
C ALA A 483 -22.76 20.84 -5.37
N ARG A 484 -23.74 21.55 -5.95
CA ARG A 484 -25.01 20.97 -6.41
C ARG A 484 -24.80 19.99 -7.57
N THR A 485 -23.95 20.35 -8.55
CA THR A 485 -23.58 19.47 -9.66
C THR A 485 -22.91 18.19 -9.18
N VAL A 486 -21.94 18.34 -8.26
CA VAL A 486 -21.19 17.22 -7.72
C VAL A 486 -22.09 16.31 -6.89
N SER A 487 -23.04 16.89 -6.12
CA SER A 487 -24.05 16.15 -5.36
C SER A 487 -24.94 15.31 -6.27
N ALA A 488 -25.43 15.88 -7.37
CA ALA A 488 -26.26 15.14 -8.33
C ALA A 488 -25.50 13.95 -8.96
N ILE A 489 -24.24 14.15 -9.36
CA ILE A 489 -23.37 13.09 -9.90
C ILE A 489 -23.07 12.03 -8.83
N ALA A 490 -22.79 12.43 -7.60
CA ALA A 490 -22.53 11.51 -6.48
C ALA A 490 -23.77 10.66 -6.15
N ALA A 491 -24.96 11.25 -6.19
CA ALA A 491 -26.22 10.53 -5.99
C ALA A 491 -26.47 9.51 -7.12
N GLU A 492 -26.27 9.91 -8.39
CA GLU A 492 -26.39 9.02 -9.56
C GLU A 492 -25.38 7.87 -9.49
N ALA A 493 -24.18 8.10 -8.94
CA ALA A 493 -23.16 7.10 -8.70
C ALA A 493 -23.43 6.20 -7.46
N GLY A 494 -24.51 6.44 -6.71
CA GLY A 494 -24.88 5.63 -5.54
C GLY A 494 -24.12 5.94 -4.24
N ILE A 495 -23.48 7.10 -4.14
CA ILE A 495 -22.77 7.53 -2.93
C ILE A 495 -23.80 7.91 -1.85
N SER A 496 -23.64 7.33 -0.65
CA SER A 496 -24.54 7.57 0.48
C SER A 496 -24.42 9.02 0.98
N ASN A 497 -25.55 9.60 1.40
CA ASN A 497 -25.62 10.97 1.92
C ASN A 497 -25.08 12.03 0.93
N ALA A 498 -25.23 11.82 -0.37
CA ALA A 498 -24.82 12.78 -1.39
C ALA A 498 -25.61 14.10 -1.31
N ASP A 499 -26.80 14.09 -0.67
CA ASP A 499 -27.62 15.26 -0.33
C ASP A 499 -26.97 16.17 0.71
N LYS A 500 -26.01 15.67 1.52
CA LYS A 500 -25.20 16.48 2.43
C LYS A 500 -24.04 17.13 1.67
N TYR A 501 -24.32 18.22 0.99
CA TYR A 501 -23.33 18.95 0.20
C TYR A 501 -23.15 20.40 0.67
N ILE A 502 -21.97 20.97 0.41
CA ILE A 502 -21.64 22.35 0.72
C ILE A 502 -20.67 22.94 -0.30
N SER A 503 -20.77 24.26 -0.57
CA SER A 503 -19.78 25.01 -1.34
C SER A 503 -18.74 25.61 -0.39
N LEU A 504 -17.46 25.44 -0.70
CA LEU A 504 -16.36 26.03 0.07
C LEU A 504 -15.92 27.40 -0.44
N GLU A 505 -16.61 27.94 -1.43
CA GLU A 505 -16.30 29.25 -1.99
C GLU A 505 -16.36 30.35 -0.91
N GLY A 506 -15.27 31.07 -0.71
CA GLY A 506 -15.15 32.12 0.30
C GLY A 506 -15.01 31.68 1.75
N MET A 507 -14.91 30.37 2.03
CA MET A 507 -14.72 29.87 3.39
C MET A 507 -13.25 29.92 3.81
N SER A 508 -13.01 30.29 5.07
CA SER A 508 -11.68 30.22 5.68
C SER A 508 -11.26 28.76 5.98
N ASN A 509 -9.98 28.51 6.14
CA ASN A 509 -9.46 27.17 6.46
C ASN A 509 -10.00 26.63 7.79
N GLU A 510 -10.27 27.48 8.77
CA GLU A 510 -10.86 27.12 10.06
C GLU A 510 -12.30 26.63 9.88
N GLN A 511 -13.10 27.34 9.10
CA GLN A 511 -14.47 26.94 8.78
C GLN A 511 -14.50 25.60 8.03
N VAL A 512 -13.57 25.41 7.08
CA VAL A 512 -13.44 24.14 6.35
C VAL A 512 -13.12 22.97 7.29
N LYS A 513 -12.25 23.16 8.29
CA LYS A 513 -11.94 22.12 9.29
C LYS A 513 -13.17 21.71 10.10
N GLU A 514 -13.98 22.66 10.55
CA GLU A 514 -15.16 22.38 11.39
C GLU A 514 -16.22 21.53 10.67
N ILE A 515 -16.35 21.70 9.35
CA ILE A 515 -17.40 21.03 8.57
C ILE A 515 -16.95 19.74 7.88
N ALA A 516 -15.66 19.42 7.89
CA ALA A 516 -15.09 18.32 7.13
C ALA A 516 -15.76 16.94 7.41
N THR A 517 -16.17 16.69 8.64
CA THR A 517 -16.85 15.45 9.03
C THR A 517 -18.36 15.48 8.79
N GLN A 518 -18.97 16.67 8.68
CA GLN A 518 -20.42 16.84 8.65
C GLN A 518 -21.02 16.60 7.26
N TYR A 519 -20.27 16.92 6.20
CA TYR A 519 -20.72 16.85 4.81
C TYR A 519 -20.06 15.70 4.06
N THR A 520 -20.74 15.23 2.99
CA THR A 520 -20.26 14.18 2.11
C THR A 520 -19.68 14.75 0.81
N VAL A 521 -20.28 15.83 0.31
CA VAL A 521 -19.88 16.43 -0.97
C VAL A 521 -19.44 17.87 -0.76
N PHE A 522 -18.24 18.17 -1.25
CA PHE A 522 -17.63 19.50 -1.18
C PHE A 522 -17.42 20.03 -2.61
N GLY A 523 -18.03 21.17 -2.92
CA GLY A 523 -17.88 21.84 -4.20
C GLY A 523 -17.15 23.17 -4.10
N ARG A 524 -16.68 23.70 -5.24
CA ARG A 524 -15.88 24.93 -5.35
C ARG A 524 -14.65 24.92 -4.46
N VAL A 525 -14.01 23.76 -4.38
CA VAL A 525 -12.87 23.51 -3.49
C VAL A 525 -11.58 23.96 -4.18
N THR A 526 -10.77 24.76 -3.51
CA THR A 526 -9.42 25.11 -3.96
C THR A 526 -8.40 23.99 -3.61
N PRO A 527 -7.23 23.94 -4.25
CA PRO A 527 -6.19 22.95 -3.91
C PRO A 527 -5.78 22.98 -2.44
N GLU A 528 -5.68 24.17 -1.82
CA GLU A 528 -5.36 24.36 -0.41
C GLU A 528 -6.48 23.82 0.49
N GLN A 529 -7.73 24.09 0.14
CA GLN A 529 -8.88 23.58 0.89
C GLN A 529 -9.00 22.07 0.77
N LYS A 530 -8.60 21.44 -0.36
CA LYS A 530 -8.48 19.97 -0.46
C LYS A 530 -7.50 19.41 0.57
N GLU A 531 -6.35 20.06 0.75
CA GLU A 531 -5.37 19.68 1.78
C GLU A 531 -5.95 19.82 3.19
N VAL A 532 -6.62 20.94 3.49
CA VAL A 532 -7.24 21.22 4.80
C VAL A 532 -8.31 20.18 5.15
N LEU A 533 -9.17 19.79 4.20
CA LEU A 533 -10.16 18.73 4.40
C LEU A 533 -9.52 17.40 4.79
N VAL A 534 -8.46 16.99 4.08
CA VAL A 534 -7.74 15.74 4.40
C VAL A 534 -7.12 15.82 5.80
N ILE A 535 -6.49 16.94 6.17
CA ILE A 535 -5.90 17.14 7.49
C ILE A 535 -7.00 17.07 8.57
N ALA A 536 -8.13 17.75 8.38
CA ALA A 536 -9.22 17.77 9.35
C ALA A 536 -9.82 16.38 9.61
N LEU A 537 -10.01 15.59 8.55
CA LEU A 537 -10.47 14.20 8.67
C LEU A 537 -9.46 13.34 9.46
N LYS A 538 -8.15 13.54 9.25
CA LYS A 538 -7.10 12.83 10.01
C LYS A 538 -7.05 13.28 11.48
N GLU A 539 -7.21 14.57 11.75
CA GLU A 539 -7.33 15.11 13.12
C GLU A 539 -8.54 14.51 13.85
N ALA A 540 -9.63 14.22 13.12
CA ALA A 540 -10.79 13.48 13.61
C ALA A 540 -10.55 11.96 13.76
N LYS A 541 -9.28 11.49 13.61
CA LYS A 541 -8.83 10.09 13.75
C LYS A 541 -9.32 9.13 12.66
N HIS A 542 -9.72 9.64 11.52
CA HIS A 542 -9.96 8.82 10.34
C HIS A 542 -8.66 8.41 9.66
N THR A 543 -8.65 7.23 9.05
CA THR A 543 -7.57 6.79 8.14
C THR A 543 -7.99 7.14 6.72
N VAL A 544 -7.40 8.21 6.20
CA VAL A 544 -7.87 8.85 4.96
C VAL A 544 -7.08 8.36 3.75
N ALA A 545 -7.79 7.79 2.77
CA ALA A 545 -7.27 7.65 1.42
C ALA A 545 -7.74 8.82 0.54
N MET A 546 -6.91 9.24 -0.40
CA MET A 546 -7.23 10.28 -1.39
C MET A 546 -6.92 9.78 -2.79
N THR A 547 -7.89 9.88 -3.69
CA THR A 547 -7.67 9.70 -5.13
C THR A 547 -7.56 11.03 -5.83
N GLY A 548 -6.64 11.15 -6.78
CA GLY A 548 -6.49 12.34 -7.61
C GLY A 548 -5.69 12.03 -8.86
N ASP A 549 -5.96 12.75 -9.94
CA ASP A 549 -5.28 12.61 -11.24
C ASP A 549 -4.62 13.90 -11.72
N GLY A 550 -4.91 15.02 -11.07
CA GLY A 550 -4.44 16.35 -11.44
C GLY A 550 -3.34 16.93 -10.54
N VAL A 551 -2.73 17.99 -11.02
CA VAL A 551 -1.76 18.80 -10.27
C VAL A 551 -2.42 19.45 -9.04
N ASN A 552 -3.71 19.76 -9.11
CA ASN A 552 -4.49 20.36 -8.03
C ASN A 552 -4.69 19.46 -6.81
N ASP A 553 -4.44 18.16 -6.95
CA ASP A 553 -4.62 17.17 -5.89
C ASP A 553 -3.33 16.89 -5.10
N ILE A 554 -2.20 17.41 -5.57
CA ILE A 554 -0.86 17.09 -5.05
C ILE A 554 -0.76 17.30 -3.54
N LEU A 555 -1.25 18.43 -3.03
CA LEU A 555 -1.20 18.77 -1.61
C LEU A 555 -2.04 17.77 -0.78
N ALA A 556 -3.25 17.49 -1.21
CA ALA A 556 -4.14 16.56 -0.55
C ALA A 556 -3.60 15.11 -0.61
N LEU A 557 -3.08 14.66 -1.77
CA LEU A 557 -2.44 13.35 -1.93
C LEU A 557 -1.25 13.20 -0.97
N LYS A 558 -0.41 14.21 -0.84
CA LYS A 558 0.76 14.20 0.06
C LYS A 558 0.37 14.10 1.55
N ARG A 559 -0.76 14.68 1.95
CA ARG A 559 -1.24 14.66 3.34
C ARG A 559 -2.05 13.43 3.72
N SER A 560 -2.64 12.75 2.75
CA SER A 560 -3.43 11.53 3.00
C SER A 560 -2.57 10.39 3.56
N ASP A 561 -3.19 9.45 4.26
CA ASP A 561 -2.51 8.24 4.76
C ASP A 561 -2.22 7.26 3.62
N CYS A 562 -3.11 7.23 2.61
CA CYS A 562 -2.93 6.45 1.39
C CYS A 562 -3.34 7.28 0.17
N SER A 563 -2.39 7.66 -0.66
CA SER A 563 -2.63 8.37 -1.92
C SER A 563 -2.67 7.42 -3.10
N ILE A 564 -3.65 7.65 -3.99
CA ILE A 564 -3.93 6.78 -5.13
C ILE A 564 -4.03 7.66 -6.37
N ALA A 565 -3.20 7.39 -7.38
CA ALA A 565 -3.23 8.07 -8.68
C ALA A 565 -3.69 7.15 -9.80
N MET A 566 -4.25 7.77 -10.84
CA MET A 566 -4.54 7.10 -12.11
C MET A 566 -3.31 7.15 -13.02
N ALA A 567 -3.04 6.09 -13.80
CA ALA A 567 -1.91 6.10 -14.74
C ALA A 567 -2.07 7.15 -15.84
N SER A 568 -3.30 7.50 -16.21
CA SER A 568 -3.64 8.59 -17.15
C SER A 568 -3.48 9.99 -16.54
N GLY A 569 -3.31 10.10 -15.21
CA GLY A 569 -3.17 11.37 -14.53
C GLY A 569 -1.79 12.01 -14.71
N ALA A 570 -1.64 13.22 -14.18
CA ALA A 570 -0.39 13.98 -14.21
C ALA A 570 0.77 13.21 -13.56
N ASP A 571 1.96 13.28 -14.15
CA ASP A 571 3.16 12.62 -13.64
C ASP A 571 3.47 13.00 -12.19
N ALA A 572 3.18 14.23 -11.84
CA ALA A 572 3.27 14.74 -10.48
C ALA A 572 2.44 13.95 -9.47
N ALA A 573 1.18 13.73 -9.78
CA ALA A 573 0.28 12.96 -8.92
C ALA A 573 0.77 11.51 -8.79
N LYS A 574 1.25 10.91 -9.90
CA LYS A 574 1.84 9.56 -9.91
C LYS A 574 3.09 9.46 -9.04
N ASN A 575 3.99 10.43 -9.13
CA ASN A 575 5.28 10.41 -8.41
C ASN A 575 5.17 10.49 -6.89
N ILE A 576 4.14 11.16 -6.38
CA ILE A 576 3.91 11.30 -4.94
C ILE A 576 2.95 10.27 -4.37
N SER A 577 2.17 9.60 -5.23
CA SER A 577 1.14 8.67 -4.77
C SER A 577 1.74 7.36 -4.28
N HIS A 578 1.11 6.77 -3.28
CA HIS A 578 1.48 5.48 -2.72
C HIS A 578 1.11 4.32 -3.65
N ILE A 579 0.02 4.48 -4.40
CA ILE A 579 -0.53 3.47 -5.31
C ILE A 579 -0.88 4.12 -6.64
N ILE A 580 -0.57 3.44 -7.75
CA ILE A 580 -0.95 3.86 -9.10
C ILE A 580 -1.83 2.77 -9.71
N LEU A 581 -3.03 3.14 -10.16
CA LEU A 581 -3.92 2.25 -10.92
C LEU A 581 -3.49 2.27 -12.40
N ILE A 582 -2.86 1.18 -12.85
CA ILE A 582 -2.17 1.09 -14.14
C ILE A 582 -3.12 1.24 -15.33
N ASP A 583 -4.36 0.72 -15.20
CA ASP A 583 -5.40 0.83 -16.23
C ASP A 583 -6.33 2.03 -16.02
N SER A 584 -5.99 2.94 -15.11
CA SER A 584 -6.79 4.12 -14.74
C SER A 584 -8.25 3.78 -14.40
N ASN A 585 -8.52 2.57 -13.94
CA ASN A 585 -9.84 2.11 -13.61
C ASN A 585 -10.05 2.07 -12.08
N PHE A 586 -10.88 3.00 -11.59
CA PHE A 586 -11.23 3.13 -10.18
C PHE A 586 -11.94 1.89 -9.60
N SER A 587 -12.69 1.14 -10.42
CA SER A 587 -13.39 -0.07 -9.96
C SER A 587 -12.46 -1.21 -9.51
N ARG A 588 -11.16 -1.09 -9.76
CA ARG A 588 -10.15 -2.00 -9.20
C ARG A 588 -9.91 -1.80 -7.71
N LEU A 589 -10.23 -0.61 -7.19
CA LEU A 589 -9.87 -0.23 -5.82
C LEU A 589 -10.48 -1.14 -4.73
N PRO A 590 -11.74 -1.61 -4.81
CA PRO A 590 -12.25 -2.63 -3.89
C PRO A 590 -11.36 -3.85 -3.77
N ALA A 591 -10.97 -4.43 -4.91
CA ALA A 591 -10.09 -5.59 -4.94
C ALA A 591 -8.67 -5.29 -4.43
N VAL A 592 -8.21 -4.06 -4.57
CA VAL A 592 -6.92 -3.58 -4.05
C VAL A 592 -6.97 -3.44 -2.52
N VAL A 593 -8.06 -2.90 -1.97
CA VAL A 593 -8.31 -2.81 -0.51
C VAL A 593 -8.40 -4.21 0.11
N ASP A 594 -9.14 -5.13 -0.51
CA ASP A 594 -9.25 -6.52 -0.06
C ASP A 594 -7.89 -7.20 0.04
N GLU A 595 -7.02 -6.97 -0.93
CA GLU A 595 -5.66 -7.52 -0.94
C GLU A 595 -4.82 -6.96 0.21
N GLY A 596 -4.92 -5.66 0.48
CA GLY A 596 -4.29 -5.03 1.62
C GLY A 596 -4.77 -5.63 2.95
N ARG A 597 -6.09 -5.76 3.13
CA ARG A 597 -6.71 -6.38 4.31
C ARG A 597 -6.25 -7.82 4.49
N ARG A 598 -6.20 -8.60 3.40
CA ARG A 598 -5.70 -9.98 3.40
C ARG A 598 -4.30 -10.07 3.99
N VAL A 599 -3.38 -9.25 3.52
CA VAL A 599 -1.98 -9.26 3.99
C VAL A 599 -1.90 -8.95 5.47
N VAL A 600 -2.55 -7.90 5.93
CA VAL A 600 -2.47 -7.45 7.34
C VAL A 600 -3.15 -8.45 8.28
N ASN A 601 -4.34 -8.95 7.94
CA ASN A 601 -5.07 -9.92 8.76
C ASN A 601 -4.30 -11.23 8.91
N ASN A 602 -3.77 -11.75 7.81
CA ASN A 602 -2.99 -12.98 7.83
C ASN A 602 -1.70 -12.80 8.63
N LEU A 603 -1.05 -11.66 8.50
CA LEU A 603 0.14 -11.35 9.28
C LEU A 603 -0.16 -11.27 10.79
N GLN A 604 -1.29 -10.66 11.19
CA GLN A 604 -1.70 -10.63 12.60
C GLN A 604 -1.98 -12.03 13.16
N ARG A 605 -2.66 -12.88 12.38
CA ARG A 605 -2.95 -14.26 12.77
C ARG A 605 -1.67 -15.07 12.96
N THR A 606 -0.79 -15.02 11.99
CA THR A 606 0.45 -15.79 12.03
C THR A 606 1.43 -15.28 13.10
N ALA A 607 1.52 -13.95 13.27
CA ALA A 607 2.32 -13.37 14.36
C ALA A 607 1.83 -13.83 15.74
N SER A 608 0.52 -14.00 15.93
CA SER A 608 -0.01 -14.48 17.22
C SER A 608 0.46 -15.90 17.58
N LEU A 609 0.64 -16.80 16.61
CA LEU A 609 1.15 -18.15 16.84
C LEU A 609 2.61 -18.12 17.30
N PHE A 610 3.47 -17.33 16.64
CA PHE A 610 4.88 -17.19 17.02
C PHE A 610 5.03 -16.55 18.40
N VAL A 611 4.27 -15.51 18.68
CA VAL A 611 4.31 -14.81 19.97
C VAL A 611 3.79 -15.71 21.08
N THR A 612 2.77 -16.55 20.84
CA THR A 612 2.30 -17.55 21.82
C THR A 612 3.44 -18.49 22.24
N LYS A 613 4.19 -19.03 21.28
CA LYS A 613 5.35 -19.89 21.54
C LYS A 613 6.39 -19.16 22.39
N THR A 614 6.75 -17.96 21.98
CA THR A 614 7.76 -17.15 22.68
C THR A 614 7.38 -16.88 24.15
N PHE A 615 6.13 -16.46 24.40
CA PHE A 615 5.63 -16.24 25.76
C PHE A 615 5.57 -17.53 26.58
N PHE A 616 5.12 -18.62 25.98
CA PHE A 616 5.09 -19.93 26.64
C PHE A 616 6.50 -20.35 27.12
N ILE A 617 7.47 -20.33 26.22
CA ILE A 617 8.85 -20.75 26.57
C ILE A 617 9.47 -19.78 27.57
N PHE A 618 9.27 -18.47 27.41
CA PHE A 618 9.76 -17.48 28.37
C PHE A 618 9.24 -17.74 29.78
N MET A 619 7.93 -17.90 29.94
CA MET A 619 7.31 -18.12 31.26
C MET A 619 7.77 -19.43 31.89
N ILE A 620 7.83 -20.52 31.14
CA ILE A 620 8.33 -21.81 31.64
C ILE A 620 9.80 -21.68 32.05
N THR A 621 10.63 -21.04 31.22
CA THR A 621 12.05 -20.83 31.53
C THR A 621 12.21 -20.02 32.81
N LEU A 622 11.45 -18.93 32.97
CA LEU A 622 11.47 -18.08 34.14
C LEU A 622 11.09 -18.87 35.41
N VAL A 623 9.97 -19.60 35.40
CA VAL A 623 9.47 -20.36 36.54
C VAL A 623 10.46 -21.47 36.95
N PHE A 624 10.96 -22.24 35.98
CA PHE A 624 11.89 -23.32 36.31
C PHE A 624 13.29 -22.83 36.72
N THR A 625 13.74 -21.68 36.23
CA THR A 625 15.00 -21.06 36.69
C THR A 625 14.84 -20.57 38.12
N ILE A 626 13.72 -19.93 38.47
CA ILE A 626 13.43 -19.57 39.88
C ILE A 626 13.33 -20.81 40.76
N ALA A 627 12.63 -21.87 40.30
CA ALA A 627 12.51 -23.12 41.03
C ALA A 627 13.92 -23.78 41.26
N THR A 628 14.84 -23.67 40.32
CA THR A 628 16.22 -24.12 40.48
C THR A 628 16.99 -23.35 41.59
N ILE A 629 16.65 -22.09 41.82
CA ILE A 629 17.23 -21.30 42.91
C ILE A 629 16.77 -21.86 44.26
N VAL A 630 15.51 -22.24 44.37
CA VAL A 630 14.91 -22.80 45.60
C VAL A 630 15.41 -24.21 45.82
N ASN A 631 15.35 -25.07 44.82
CA ASN A 631 15.82 -26.46 44.88
C ASN A 631 16.68 -26.77 43.63
N LYS A 632 17.95 -27.06 43.88
CA LYS A 632 18.96 -27.36 42.84
C LYS A 632 18.60 -28.59 41.99
N ASP A 633 17.76 -29.53 42.48
CA ASP A 633 17.37 -30.75 41.77
C ASP A 633 16.27 -30.48 40.71
N ILE A 634 15.62 -29.34 40.78
CA ILE A 634 14.68 -28.88 39.76
C ILE A 634 15.47 -28.26 38.58
N HIS A 635 15.21 -28.73 37.38
CA HIS A 635 15.86 -28.27 36.18
C HIS A 635 14.81 -27.81 35.15
N TYR A 636 15.21 -26.92 34.22
CA TYR A 636 14.42 -26.65 33.05
C TYR A 636 14.14 -27.96 32.27
N PRO A 637 12.85 -28.24 31.92
CA PRO A 637 12.49 -29.60 31.50
C PRO A 637 12.67 -29.85 30.00
N PHE A 638 12.77 -28.83 29.17
CA PHE A 638 12.76 -29.01 27.73
C PHE A 638 14.14 -28.83 27.10
N ILE A 639 14.38 -29.59 26.05
CA ILE A 639 15.50 -29.44 25.11
C ILE A 639 14.97 -28.98 23.77
N THR A 640 15.85 -28.52 22.89
CA THR A 640 15.47 -27.99 21.55
C THR A 640 14.61 -28.99 20.76
N ASN A 641 14.90 -30.29 20.85
CA ASN A 641 14.18 -31.33 20.12
C ASN A 641 12.70 -31.43 20.50
N HIS A 642 12.34 -31.18 21.76
CA HIS A 642 10.93 -31.18 22.21
C HIS A 642 10.08 -30.09 21.57
N LEU A 643 10.70 -28.98 21.16
CA LEU A 643 10.03 -27.81 20.62
C LEU A 643 9.80 -27.91 19.11
N TYR A 644 10.48 -28.83 18.40
CA TYR A 644 10.34 -28.96 16.95
C TYR A 644 8.92 -29.36 16.50
N LEU A 645 8.20 -30.15 17.32
CA LEU A 645 6.79 -30.46 17.05
C LEU A 645 5.95 -29.19 16.89
N TRP A 646 6.13 -28.27 17.81
CA TRP A 646 5.43 -26.99 17.74
C TRP A 646 5.96 -26.11 16.62
N GLU A 647 7.26 -25.95 16.51
CA GLU A 647 7.90 -25.01 15.59
C GLU A 647 7.66 -25.36 14.13
N ILE A 648 7.74 -26.62 13.75
CA ILE A 648 7.59 -27.04 12.36
C ILE A 648 6.13 -27.21 11.99
N PHE A 649 5.36 -27.95 12.78
CA PHE A 649 4.04 -28.43 12.37
C PHE A 649 2.90 -27.54 12.85
N THR A 650 2.96 -27.01 14.07
CA THR A 650 1.89 -26.17 14.61
C THR A 650 2.08 -24.70 14.20
N THR A 651 3.31 -24.19 14.19
CA THR A 651 3.58 -22.78 13.89
C THR A 651 4.05 -22.60 12.45
N GLY A 652 5.10 -23.29 12.02
CA GLY A 652 5.75 -23.04 10.75
C GLY A 652 4.85 -23.34 9.56
N PHE A 653 4.40 -24.59 9.41
CA PHE A 653 3.52 -25.01 8.32
C PHE A 653 2.18 -24.24 8.31
N ALA A 654 1.52 -24.21 9.48
CA ALA A 654 0.22 -23.54 9.59
C ALA A 654 0.31 -22.03 9.33
N ALA A 655 1.34 -21.36 9.86
CA ALA A 655 1.54 -19.94 9.64
C ALA A 655 1.79 -19.61 8.14
N PHE A 656 2.59 -20.43 7.45
CA PHE A 656 2.84 -20.26 6.04
C PHE A 656 1.56 -20.47 5.21
N ALA A 657 0.81 -21.53 5.50
CA ALA A 657 -0.47 -21.80 4.82
C ALA A 657 -1.48 -20.69 5.07
N LEU A 658 -1.66 -20.25 6.32
CA LEU A 658 -2.60 -19.18 6.67
C LEU A 658 -2.18 -17.81 6.09
N ALA A 659 -0.89 -17.56 5.82
CA ALA A 659 -0.45 -16.35 5.15
C ALA A 659 -0.96 -16.24 3.71
N MET A 660 -1.30 -17.36 3.07
CA MET A 660 -1.82 -17.42 1.70
C MET A 660 -3.36 -17.34 1.63
N GLU A 661 -4.03 -17.37 2.77
CA GLU A 661 -5.50 -17.39 2.85
C GLU A 661 -6.13 -16.09 2.34
N LYS A 662 -7.35 -16.19 1.77
CA LYS A 662 -8.19 -15.04 1.44
C LYS A 662 -8.93 -14.57 2.69
N ASN A 663 -8.52 -13.44 3.27
CA ASN A 663 -9.15 -12.84 4.43
C ASN A 663 -9.21 -11.32 4.27
N SER A 664 -10.37 -10.81 3.88
CA SER A 664 -10.63 -9.38 3.64
C SER A 664 -11.43 -8.70 4.77
N GLU A 665 -11.52 -9.32 5.95
CA GLU A 665 -12.20 -8.71 7.10
C GLU A 665 -11.62 -7.32 7.43
N ARG A 666 -12.49 -6.40 7.86
CA ARG A 666 -12.06 -5.06 8.28
C ARG A 666 -11.09 -5.13 9.47
N ILE A 667 -10.03 -4.34 9.38
CA ILE A 667 -9.01 -4.29 10.42
C ILE A 667 -9.40 -3.26 11.48
N HIS A 668 -9.41 -3.69 12.75
CA HIS A 668 -9.68 -2.83 13.89
C HIS A 668 -8.49 -2.82 14.85
N GLY A 669 -8.19 -1.65 15.42
CA GLY A 669 -7.18 -1.48 16.46
C GLY A 669 -5.73 -1.67 15.98
N HIS A 670 -4.80 -1.64 16.96
CA HIS A 670 -3.36 -1.70 16.68
C HIS A 670 -2.87 -3.14 16.50
N PHE A 671 -1.88 -3.33 15.63
CA PHE A 671 -1.31 -4.63 15.29
C PHE A 671 -0.85 -5.44 16.52
N LEU A 672 0.01 -4.87 17.36
CA LEU A 672 0.52 -5.58 18.56
C LEU A 672 -0.55 -5.90 19.58
N SER A 673 -1.49 -4.99 19.80
CA SER A 673 -2.61 -5.22 20.72
C SER A 673 -3.42 -6.45 20.29
N ASN A 674 -3.71 -6.56 19.00
CA ASN A 674 -4.45 -7.70 18.45
C ASN A 674 -3.66 -9.01 18.54
N VAL A 675 -2.33 -8.95 18.33
CA VAL A 675 -1.45 -10.11 18.47
C VAL A 675 -1.40 -10.56 19.93
N PHE A 676 -1.19 -9.66 20.88
CA PHE A 676 -1.09 -10.00 22.30
C PHE A 676 -2.41 -10.49 22.91
N LYS A 677 -3.54 -9.89 22.53
CA LYS A 677 -4.89 -10.35 22.97
C LYS A 677 -5.15 -11.81 22.60
N LYS A 678 -4.53 -12.29 21.52
CA LYS A 678 -4.62 -13.71 21.11
C LYS A 678 -3.54 -14.58 21.74
N ALA A 679 -2.31 -14.09 21.84
CA ALA A 679 -1.14 -14.87 22.25
C ALA A 679 -1.08 -15.10 23.76
N ILE A 680 -1.36 -14.08 24.58
CA ILE A 680 -1.19 -14.18 26.05
C ILE A 680 -2.12 -15.22 26.68
N PRO A 681 -3.44 -15.25 26.41
CA PRO A 681 -4.33 -16.26 27.01
C PRO A 681 -3.91 -17.69 26.62
N ALA A 682 -3.50 -17.91 25.37
CA ALA A 682 -3.02 -19.19 24.91
C ALA A 682 -1.74 -19.61 25.66
N ALA A 683 -0.76 -18.72 25.79
CA ALA A 683 0.49 -19.00 26.50
C ALA A 683 0.23 -19.31 27.98
N VAL A 684 -0.66 -18.56 28.65
CA VAL A 684 -0.99 -18.80 30.07
C VAL A 684 -1.60 -20.20 30.28
N VAL A 685 -2.53 -20.60 29.40
CA VAL A 685 -3.15 -21.94 29.45
C VAL A 685 -2.09 -23.04 29.27
N LEU A 686 -1.19 -22.87 28.32
CA LEU A 686 -0.10 -23.82 28.09
C LEU A 686 0.87 -23.89 29.26
N VAL A 687 1.28 -22.75 29.80
CA VAL A 687 2.18 -22.68 30.97
C VAL A 687 1.54 -23.37 32.15
N SER A 688 0.30 -23.05 32.48
CA SER A 688 -0.40 -23.61 33.64
C SER A 688 -0.63 -25.13 33.50
N SER A 689 -0.88 -25.65 32.30
CA SER A 689 -0.99 -27.09 32.07
C SER A 689 0.33 -27.84 32.35
N VAL A 690 1.46 -27.31 31.93
CA VAL A 690 2.79 -27.90 32.20
C VAL A 690 3.13 -27.80 33.69
N LEU A 691 2.88 -26.64 34.30
CA LEU A 691 3.13 -26.46 35.73
C LEU A 691 2.28 -27.40 36.59
N LEU A 692 1.03 -27.69 36.21
CA LEU A 692 0.17 -28.65 36.88
C LEU A 692 0.74 -30.08 36.81
N ILE A 693 1.25 -30.47 35.63
CA ILE A 693 1.90 -31.80 35.48
C ILE A 693 3.12 -31.92 36.42
N PHE A 694 3.95 -30.89 36.48
CA PHE A 694 5.11 -30.90 37.38
C PHE A 694 4.72 -30.82 38.88
N LEU A 695 3.63 -30.11 39.20
CA LEU A 695 3.07 -30.10 40.55
C LEU A 695 2.58 -31.51 40.93
N PHE A 696 1.88 -32.21 40.04
CA PHE A 696 1.43 -33.59 40.29
C PHE A 696 2.63 -34.55 40.44
N TYR A 697 3.70 -34.37 39.67
CA TYR A 697 4.95 -35.12 39.85
C TYR A 697 5.53 -34.89 41.25
N LEU A 698 5.64 -33.63 41.70
CA LEU A 698 6.20 -33.30 43.03
C LEU A 698 5.33 -33.81 44.17
N LEU A 699 3.98 -33.78 44.03
CA LEU A 699 3.06 -34.34 45.03
C LEU A 699 3.17 -35.85 45.12
N GLN A 700 3.37 -36.53 43.98
CA GLN A 700 3.56 -37.97 43.97
C GLN A 700 4.94 -38.37 44.54
N GLU A 701 6.02 -37.62 44.18
CA GLU A 701 7.34 -37.83 44.74
C GLU A 701 7.37 -37.75 46.28
N LYS A 702 6.54 -36.87 46.87
CA LYS A 702 6.34 -36.73 48.30
C LYS A 702 5.35 -37.73 48.89
N GLY A 703 4.77 -38.63 48.12
CA GLY A 703 3.81 -39.64 48.57
C GLY A 703 2.44 -39.08 48.95
N LEU A 704 2.13 -37.81 48.57
CA LEU A 704 0.85 -37.14 48.94
C LEU A 704 -0.31 -37.54 48.04
N ALA A 705 -0.04 -38.00 46.80
CA ALA A 705 -1.07 -38.46 45.87
C ALA A 705 -0.44 -39.36 44.80
N ASN A 706 -1.27 -40.15 44.10
CA ASN A 706 -0.82 -40.98 42.99
C ASN A 706 -1.46 -40.57 41.67
N PHE A 707 -0.68 -39.96 40.81
CA PHE A 707 -1.08 -39.52 39.46
C PHE A 707 -0.45 -40.39 38.37
N GLY A 708 0.30 -41.44 38.73
CA GLY A 708 1.02 -42.26 37.76
C GLY A 708 2.32 -41.65 37.22
N ILE A 709 2.80 -40.54 37.79
CA ILE A 709 3.98 -39.79 37.34
C ILE A 709 5.18 -40.16 38.21
N TYR A 710 5.74 -41.35 38.01
CA TYR A 710 6.74 -41.93 38.91
C TYR A 710 8.16 -41.34 38.77
N ASN A 711 8.45 -40.68 37.65
CA ASN A 711 9.74 -40.07 37.44
C ASN A 711 9.64 -38.79 36.63
N ARG A 712 10.72 -38.01 36.57
CA ARG A 712 10.81 -36.75 35.83
C ARG A 712 10.65 -36.95 34.33
N GLY A 713 11.13 -38.07 33.77
CA GLY A 713 10.96 -38.37 32.34
C GLY A 713 9.49 -38.48 31.95
N CYS A 714 8.67 -39.14 32.81
CA CYS A 714 7.24 -39.18 32.63
C CYS A 714 6.61 -37.80 32.60
N ALA A 715 6.98 -36.91 33.55
CA ALA A 715 6.45 -35.51 33.55
C ALA A 715 6.87 -34.73 32.30
N ILE A 716 8.09 -34.93 31.79
CA ILE A 716 8.56 -34.32 30.52
C ILE A 716 7.74 -34.85 29.33
N ALA A 717 7.57 -36.19 29.22
CA ALA A 717 6.83 -36.81 28.13
C ALA A 717 5.37 -36.31 28.11
N MET A 718 4.69 -36.33 29.27
CA MET A 718 3.33 -35.78 29.41
C MET A 718 3.27 -34.33 29.01
N SER A 719 4.23 -33.51 29.43
CA SER A 719 4.24 -32.06 29.11
C SER A 719 4.39 -31.83 27.62
N VAL A 720 5.31 -32.55 26.95
CA VAL A 720 5.54 -32.42 25.51
C VAL A 720 4.30 -32.80 24.70
N ILE A 721 3.65 -33.90 25.04
CA ILE A 721 2.41 -34.33 24.39
C ILE A 721 1.30 -33.31 24.65
N THR A 722 1.14 -32.87 25.91
CA THR A 722 0.10 -31.93 26.33
C THR A 722 0.23 -30.59 25.58
N PHE A 723 1.41 -29.96 25.56
CA PHE A 723 1.54 -28.69 24.85
C PHE A 723 1.43 -28.85 23.34
N SER A 724 1.82 -30.00 22.76
CA SER A 724 1.63 -30.28 21.33
C SER A 724 0.16 -30.38 20.97
N VAL A 725 -0.65 -31.09 21.74
CA VAL A 725 -2.10 -31.23 21.51
C VAL A 725 -2.82 -29.90 21.75
N LEU A 726 -2.53 -29.23 22.86
CA LEU A 726 -3.11 -27.91 23.16
C LEU A 726 -2.68 -26.85 22.13
N GLY A 727 -1.49 -26.99 21.53
CA GLY A 727 -1.04 -26.19 20.40
C GLY A 727 -1.97 -26.30 19.19
N ILE A 728 -2.46 -27.51 18.88
CA ILE A 728 -3.48 -27.69 17.84
C ILE A 728 -4.82 -27.04 18.22
N VAL A 729 -5.20 -27.08 19.51
CA VAL A 729 -6.39 -26.35 20.00
C VAL A 729 -6.20 -24.84 19.85
N CYS A 730 -5.00 -24.32 20.13
CA CYS A 730 -4.68 -22.90 19.86
C CYS A 730 -4.75 -22.58 18.36
N LEU A 731 -4.24 -23.47 17.50
CA LEU A 731 -4.35 -23.33 16.05
C LEU A 731 -5.80 -23.38 15.57
N TYR A 732 -6.62 -24.28 16.09
CA TYR A 732 -8.08 -24.31 15.82
C TYR A 732 -8.70 -22.95 16.06
N ARG A 733 -8.34 -22.30 17.14
CA ARG A 733 -8.87 -20.97 17.46
C ARG A 733 -8.39 -19.87 16.51
N VAL A 734 -7.14 -19.94 16.07
CA VAL A 734 -6.61 -19.01 15.05
C VAL A 734 -7.30 -19.22 13.69
N CYS A 735 -7.71 -20.45 13.39
CA CYS A 735 -8.47 -20.82 12.20
C CYS A 735 -9.97 -20.53 12.30
N SER A 736 -10.50 -20.16 13.47
CA SER A 736 -11.94 -19.88 13.66
C SER A 736 -12.32 -18.48 13.10
N PRO A 737 -13.50 -18.33 12.43
CA PRO A 737 -14.44 -19.39 12.01
C PRO A 737 -13.83 -20.31 10.94
N LEU A 738 -14.16 -21.61 11.03
CA LEU A 738 -13.62 -22.61 10.11
C LEU A 738 -14.30 -22.51 8.73
N ASP A 739 -13.51 -22.33 7.71
CA ASP A 739 -13.87 -22.59 6.31
C ASP A 739 -13.15 -23.86 5.79
N LYS A 740 -13.43 -24.26 4.54
CA LYS A 740 -12.81 -25.46 3.95
C LYS A 740 -11.28 -25.40 3.96
N TYR A 741 -10.70 -24.23 3.65
CA TYR A 741 -9.24 -24.07 3.60
C TYR A 741 -8.63 -24.19 5.00
N ARG A 742 -9.17 -23.47 6.00
CA ARG A 742 -8.70 -23.49 7.39
C ARG A 742 -8.86 -24.87 8.02
N ALA A 743 -9.97 -25.58 7.70
CA ALA A 743 -10.19 -26.93 8.17
C ALA A 743 -9.13 -27.90 7.63
N VAL A 744 -8.75 -27.80 6.35
CA VAL A 744 -7.66 -28.60 5.76
C VAL A 744 -6.32 -28.27 6.42
N VAL A 745 -5.98 -27.00 6.61
CA VAL A 745 -4.74 -26.59 7.29
C VAL A 745 -4.67 -27.16 8.71
N LEU A 746 -5.76 -27.05 9.47
CA LEU A 746 -5.85 -27.59 10.82
C LEU A 746 -5.71 -29.12 10.84
N ALA A 747 -6.45 -29.82 9.96
CA ALA A 747 -6.39 -31.28 9.87
C ALA A 747 -4.99 -31.76 9.47
N CYS A 748 -4.36 -31.15 8.46
CA CYS A 748 -3.01 -31.48 8.06
C CYS A 748 -2.01 -31.25 9.23
N SER A 749 -2.11 -30.12 9.95
CA SER A 749 -1.25 -29.85 11.10
C SER A 749 -1.46 -30.87 12.21
N ALA A 750 -2.70 -31.24 12.52
CA ALA A 750 -3.03 -32.23 13.54
C ALA A 750 -2.52 -33.63 13.15
N VAL A 751 -2.76 -34.08 11.91
CA VAL A 751 -2.31 -35.38 11.40
C VAL A 751 -0.79 -35.48 11.42
N VAL A 752 -0.09 -34.47 10.89
CA VAL A 752 1.38 -34.49 10.84
C VAL A 752 1.99 -34.44 12.25
N ASN A 753 1.38 -33.67 13.17
CA ASN A 753 1.81 -33.64 14.57
C ASN A 753 1.62 -35.02 15.25
N ALA A 754 0.47 -35.67 15.03
CA ALA A 754 0.20 -37.03 15.57
C ALA A 754 1.16 -38.06 14.97
N VAL A 755 1.38 -38.02 13.64
CA VAL A 755 2.35 -38.92 12.97
C VAL A 755 3.76 -38.71 13.51
N ALA A 756 4.21 -37.46 13.71
CA ALA A 756 5.53 -37.16 14.26
C ALA A 756 5.69 -37.66 15.70
N LEU A 757 4.64 -37.56 16.55
CA LEU A 757 4.63 -38.15 17.90
C LEU A 757 4.73 -39.67 17.84
N ILE A 758 3.95 -40.34 16.99
CA ILE A 758 3.97 -41.80 16.82
C ILE A 758 5.34 -42.26 16.31
N LEU A 759 5.88 -41.62 15.28
CA LEU A 759 7.21 -41.94 14.77
C LEU A 759 8.30 -41.76 15.82
N SER A 760 8.21 -40.69 16.62
CA SER A 760 9.14 -40.49 17.75
C SER A 760 8.99 -41.55 18.85
N ALA A 761 7.82 -42.15 19.02
CA ALA A 761 7.64 -43.24 19.96
C ALA A 761 8.24 -44.59 19.47
N ILE A 762 8.16 -44.81 18.15
CA ILE A 762 8.56 -46.10 17.51
C ILE A 762 10.02 -46.09 17.06
N PHE A 763 10.47 -45.01 16.41
CA PHE A 763 11.78 -44.98 15.78
C PHE A 763 12.88 -44.54 16.74
N THR A 764 13.90 -45.39 16.85
CA THR A 764 15.17 -45.12 17.53
C THR A 764 16.28 -45.01 16.49
N TYR A 765 17.25 -44.16 16.75
CA TYR A 765 18.48 -44.08 15.95
C TYR A 765 19.71 -44.19 16.85
N LYS A 766 20.79 -44.76 16.30
CA LYS A 766 22.06 -44.90 17.03
C LYS A 766 22.99 -43.75 16.68
N LEU A 767 23.42 -43.02 17.70
CA LEU A 767 24.48 -42.04 17.58
C LEU A 767 25.70 -42.49 18.41
N GLY A 768 26.69 -43.09 17.75
CA GLY A 768 27.78 -43.81 18.42
C GLY A 768 27.26 -45.07 19.12
N HIS A 769 27.49 -45.20 20.41
CA HIS A 769 27.05 -46.32 21.25
C HIS A 769 25.68 -46.07 21.94
N VAL A 770 25.06 -44.89 21.74
CA VAL A 770 23.80 -44.51 22.41
C VAL A 770 22.64 -44.58 21.43
N GLU A 771 21.64 -45.39 21.75
CA GLU A 771 20.38 -45.45 21.07
C GLU A 771 19.47 -44.30 21.55
N GLN A 772 19.00 -43.43 20.63
CA GLN A 772 18.18 -42.29 20.97
C GLN A 772 16.92 -42.27 20.11
N ARG A 773 15.78 -41.80 20.66
CA ARG A 773 14.54 -41.54 19.92
C ARG A 773 14.63 -40.26 19.11
N MET A 774 13.88 -40.20 18.04
CA MET A 774 13.94 -39.07 17.08
C MET A 774 13.78 -37.69 17.74
N LEU A 775 12.81 -37.51 18.64
CA LEU A 775 12.59 -36.25 19.38
C LEU A 775 13.07 -36.28 20.82
N ARG A 776 13.74 -37.39 21.26
CA ARG A 776 14.23 -37.60 22.61
C ARG A 776 13.14 -37.52 23.72
N ILE A 777 11.85 -37.80 23.37
CA ILE A 777 10.73 -37.83 24.29
C ILE A 777 10.78 -39.17 25.03
N PRO A 778 10.81 -39.18 26.41
CA PRO A 778 10.95 -40.41 27.20
C PRO A 778 9.61 -41.16 27.36
N PHE A 779 9.06 -41.68 26.25
CA PHE A 779 7.80 -42.46 26.28
C PHE A 779 7.83 -43.69 27.15
N ASN A 780 9.02 -44.35 27.30
CA ASN A 780 9.18 -45.55 28.13
C ASN A 780 8.90 -45.29 29.62
N ASP A 781 8.98 -44.03 30.04
CA ASP A 781 8.76 -43.61 31.42
C ASP A 781 7.25 -43.43 31.74
N MET A 782 6.38 -43.49 30.71
CA MET A 782 4.94 -43.26 30.90
C MET A 782 4.23 -44.55 31.38
N SER A 783 3.48 -44.42 32.45
CA SER A 783 2.61 -45.47 33.00
C SER A 783 1.18 -45.35 32.44
N GLY A 784 0.38 -46.43 32.57
CA GLY A 784 -1.05 -46.40 32.19
C GLY A 784 -1.84 -45.25 32.88
N PRO A 785 -1.71 -45.11 34.23
CA PRO A 785 -2.36 -43.98 34.91
C PRO A 785 -1.88 -42.61 34.47
N ALA A 786 -0.60 -42.45 34.05
CA ALA A 786 -0.07 -41.20 33.54
C ALA A 786 -0.78 -40.79 32.23
N TYR A 787 -1.06 -41.71 31.32
CA TYR A 787 -1.85 -41.42 30.11
C TYR A 787 -3.24 -40.93 30.42
N LEU A 788 -3.90 -41.51 31.43
CA LEU A 788 -5.24 -41.07 31.87
C LEU A 788 -5.19 -39.66 32.47
N THR A 789 -4.23 -39.41 33.36
CA THR A 789 -4.04 -38.10 33.99
C THR A 789 -3.76 -37.02 32.91
N MET A 790 -2.90 -37.32 31.94
CA MET A 790 -2.59 -36.45 30.80
C MET A 790 -3.84 -36.15 29.95
N ALA A 791 -4.65 -37.16 29.64
CA ALA A 791 -5.86 -36.99 28.85
C ALA A 791 -6.85 -36.07 29.57
N ILE A 792 -7.04 -36.24 30.89
CA ILE A 792 -7.90 -35.36 31.71
C ILE A 792 -7.37 -33.92 31.67
N ILE A 793 -6.06 -33.68 31.84
CA ILE A 793 -5.45 -32.37 31.80
C ILE A 793 -5.70 -31.72 30.42
N ILE A 794 -5.46 -32.46 29.33
CA ILE A 794 -5.68 -31.94 27.96
C ILE A 794 -7.15 -31.51 27.77
N ILE A 795 -8.11 -32.35 28.19
CA ILE A 795 -9.54 -32.03 28.01
C ILE A 795 -9.93 -30.80 28.83
N VAL A 796 -9.53 -30.74 30.10
CA VAL A 796 -9.84 -29.62 31.00
C VAL A 796 -9.23 -28.31 30.46
N TYR A 797 -7.96 -28.32 30.08
CA TYR A 797 -7.30 -27.12 29.58
C TYR A 797 -7.75 -26.70 28.17
N ALA A 798 -8.13 -27.64 27.31
CA ALA A 798 -8.77 -27.32 26.04
C ALA A 798 -10.12 -26.65 26.26
N ALA A 799 -10.97 -27.18 27.14
CA ALA A 799 -12.24 -26.59 27.50
C ALA A 799 -12.08 -25.20 28.15
N LEU A 800 -11.15 -25.07 29.08
CA LEU A 800 -10.82 -23.77 29.71
C LEU A 800 -10.37 -22.72 28.70
N TYR A 801 -9.49 -23.08 27.76
CA TYR A 801 -9.01 -22.18 26.73
C TYR A 801 -10.14 -21.71 25.82
N LEU A 802 -11.00 -22.62 25.36
CA LEU A 802 -12.15 -22.31 24.53
C LEU A 802 -13.16 -21.41 25.26
N TYR A 803 -13.37 -21.65 26.57
CA TYR A 803 -14.22 -20.84 27.41
C TYR A 803 -13.69 -19.41 27.59
N ILE A 804 -12.42 -19.25 27.95
CA ILE A 804 -11.73 -17.93 28.07
C ILE A 804 -11.87 -17.16 26.77
N TYR A 805 -11.69 -17.85 25.66
CA TYR A 805 -11.76 -17.19 24.36
C TYR A 805 -13.18 -16.74 24.01
N ARG A 806 -14.19 -17.52 24.35
CA ARG A 806 -15.61 -17.14 24.18
C ARG A 806 -15.96 -15.89 24.99
N LEU A 807 -15.44 -15.77 26.21
CA LEU A 807 -15.65 -14.58 27.04
C LEU A 807 -15.00 -13.31 26.41
N ILE A 808 -13.81 -13.46 25.83
CA ILE A 808 -13.12 -12.35 25.14
C ILE A 808 -13.90 -11.90 23.91
N GLU A 809 -14.53 -12.82 23.17
CA GLU A 809 -15.34 -12.49 21.98
C GLU A 809 -16.67 -11.81 22.33
N ILE A 810 -17.34 -12.24 23.38
CA ILE A 810 -18.59 -11.62 23.85
C ILE A 810 -18.33 -10.15 24.20
N LYS A 811 -17.29 -9.86 25.00
CA LYS A 811 -16.90 -8.47 25.31
C LYS A 811 -16.56 -7.63 24.06
N LYS A 812 -16.02 -8.25 23.03
CA LYS A 812 -15.72 -7.55 21.75
C LYS A 812 -16.99 -7.25 20.95
N GLY A 813 -17.99 -8.13 21.00
CA GLY A 813 -19.30 -7.93 20.36
C GLY A 813 -20.14 -6.85 21.02
N GLU A 814 -20.01 -6.65 22.33
CA GLU A 814 -20.65 -5.56 23.07
C GLU A 814 -20.06 -4.19 22.72
N HIS A 815 -18.74 -4.08 22.61
CA HIS A 815 -18.06 -2.83 22.19
C HIS A 815 -18.21 -2.43 20.71
N VAL A 816 -18.70 -3.33 19.87
CA VAL A 816 -18.99 -3.02 18.44
C VAL A 816 -20.43 -2.56 18.25
N LYS A 817 -21.30 -2.73 19.28
CA LYS A 817 -22.69 -2.29 19.27
C LYS A 817 -22.91 -0.92 19.94
N GLU A 818 -21.92 -0.41 20.69
CA GLU A 818 -21.82 0.97 21.14
C GLU A 818 -20.99 1.82 20.10
#